data_5cee7febf1fcd51da4d4e9477152b5f0
#
_entry.id   5cee7febf1fcd51da4d4e9477152b5f0
#
_cell.length_a   1.000
_cell.length_b   1.000
_cell.length_c   1.000
_cell.angle_alpha   90.00
_cell.angle_beta   90.00
_cell.angle_gamma   90.00
#
_symmetry.space_group_name_H-M   'P 1'
#
loop_
_entity.id
_entity.type
_entity.pdbx_description
1 polymer ?
#
loop_
_entity_poly.entity_id
_entity_poly.type
_entity_poly.pdbx_seq_one_letter_code
_entity_poly.pdbx_strand_id
1 'polypeptide(L)'
;MKKFTILLSTLLGICSLALVNAQTNINTGAISGKVLDEKREAFPYATIGLLNAKDSLAIQGTLTKENGQYEFKDVSMGSYLVSIYVVGYKKVFKGPYELNSAKSKIQLEAVQLVPDAKQLQGVDIVKQKPLVERQLDKTVLNVENSTLAVGNTALDILEKSPGVSVDKDGNISLRGKQGVTIMLDGKPTYLSSEQLANLLRSMEGSAIKSIELITNPSAKYDASGNSGIINIKLKKNSNFGTNGSVFAGSGYGTYYKANSGFTLNHRKAKFNVFGNVDYGRNKRFNSLDIYRVNNTLLDRTIFDQTSDNIRNRNNSNYKAGIDYFLNDKNTIGFVFTGYNSNGDSQADILTLIGSTPAVGDSSVVGKNLSDSKYTGQTYNLNYKSSIDTLGQELSIDADYARYNGREVNAFDNLYFAGGQQTRAPYLFQNGTPSVVKIWSGKIDYTYPLQKDMKLEAGIKTSIVTTDNDYRFLNFNSGTNQWENDVTRSNQFIYDENINAAYLNVNKKFKGTSVQIGLRAEQTNSKGNSITESRIVKRDYLNFFPSVFLNQDLSKNHSMGLSYSRRIDRPDYGSLNPFIYYVDLYTYQFGNPFLKPQYTNSFELSYSFKKTLNTTLGYSRTSDVITEVLLSDTAKKTLFISNENLATQKSYNLNISSPLPITKWWSTNNNLTVYYNRFESPSLANAPYESGRLSFNFNTNQTITLNSTTNFELSGYYVSKQVYGTLLIDPMYAIDMGLSKNFMDKKLNIKLAANDVFNLRESKITSALPSQNYLVKQKWESQVFRATITYRFGSNNIKGARERSSSADAEAKRVKSGAQ
;
A
#
# COMPACT_ATOMS: atom_id res chain seq x y z
N MET A 1 51.30 6.36 -37.96
CA MET A 1 51.68 5.91 -36.61
C MET A 1 53.15 6.18 -36.23
N LYS A 2 53.88 7.08 -36.88
CA LYS A 2 55.30 7.44 -36.57
C LYS A 2 55.50 8.88 -36.06
N LYS A 3 54.39 9.64 -35.84
CA LYS A 3 54.46 11.03 -35.34
C LYS A 3 53.91 11.21 -33.92
N PHE A 4 53.39 10.12 -33.28
CA PHE A 4 52.84 10.17 -31.90
C PHE A 4 53.86 9.66 -30.84
N THR A 5 54.94 8.98 -31.27
CA THR A 5 55.94 8.40 -30.38
C THR A 5 57.08 9.39 -30.03
N ILE A 6 57.24 10.47 -30.79
CA ILE A 6 58.28 11.48 -30.54
C ILE A 6 57.80 12.57 -29.57
N LEU A 7 56.49 12.75 -29.39
CA LEU A 7 55.95 13.75 -28.46
C LEU A 7 55.87 13.20 -26.99
N LEU A 8 55.90 11.88 -26.82
CA LEU A 8 55.83 11.26 -25.48
C LEU A 8 57.22 11.06 -24.85
N SER A 9 58.32 11.04 -25.69
CA SER A 9 59.67 10.93 -25.19
C SER A 9 60.33 12.25 -24.81
N THR A 10 59.81 13.40 -25.30
CA THR A 10 60.24 14.75 -24.93
C THR A 10 59.57 15.28 -23.67
N LEU A 11 58.42 14.71 -23.28
CA LEU A 11 57.71 15.12 -22.04
C LEU A 11 58.22 14.34 -20.79
N LEU A 12 58.88 13.19 -20.97
CA LEU A 12 59.53 12.44 -19.84
C LEU A 12 60.95 12.90 -19.55
N GLY A 13 61.58 13.72 -20.43
CA GLY A 13 62.94 14.22 -20.25
C GLY A 13 63.06 15.55 -19.49
N ILE A 14 61.95 16.22 -19.21
CA ILE A 14 61.92 17.56 -18.54
C ILE A 14 61.56 17.44 -17.03
N CYS A 15 61.09 16.28 -16.55
CA CYS A 15 60.76 16.08 -15.11
C CYS A 15 61.89 15.56 -14.26
N SER A 16 63.12 15.39 -14.77
CA SER A 16 64.21 14.79 -14.01
C SER A 16 65.36 15.73 -13.60
N LEU A 17 65.18 17.05 -13.64
CA LEU A 17 66.18 18.04 -13.31
C LEU A 17 65.63 19.21 -12.47
N ALA A 18 64.98 18.88 -11.32
CA ALA A 18 64.76 19.84 -10.23
C ALA A 18 64.59 19.13 -8.86
N LEU A 19 65.50 18.30 -8.48
CA LEU A 19 65.70 17.93 -7.09
C LEU A 19 66.94 18.66 -6.56
N VAL A 20 66.76 19.97 -6.34
CA VAL A 20 67.64 20.72 -5.47
C VAL A 20 67.18 20.45 -4.04
N ASN A 21 68.00 19.72 -3.28
CA ASN A 21 67.87 19.55 -1.84
C ASN A 21 67.93 20.94 -1.15
N ALA A 22 66.83 21.53 -0.87
CA ALA A 22 66.71 22.56 0.18
C ALA A 22 66.53 21.80 1.52
N GLN A 23 67.59 21.42 2.18
CA GLN A 23 67.55 21.12 3.61
C GLN A 23 67.23 22.42 4.35
N THR A 24 65.92 22.71 4.51
CA THR A 24 65.47 23.60 5.55
C THR A 24 65.59 22.86 6.87
N ASN A 25 66.48 23.29 7.74
CA ASN A 25 66.48 22.94 9.15
C ASN A 25 65.11 23.39 9.73
N ILE A 26 64.12 22.54 9.65
CA ILE A 26 62.84 22.78 10.30
C ILE A 26 63.09 22.46 11.78
N ASN A 27 63.25 23.52 12.60
CA ASN A 27 63.21 23.38 14.03
C ASN A 27 61.87 22.81 14.44
N THR A 28 61.78 21.49 14.58
CA THR A 28 60.59 20.79 15.05
C THR A 28 60.75 20.38 16.50
N GLY A 29 59.68 20.25 17.21
CA GLY A 29 59.64 19.80 18.60
C GLY A 29 58.60 18.71 18.82
N ALA A 30 58.39 18.36 20.10
CA ALA A 30 57.42 17.34 20.50
C ALA A 30 56.53 17.83 21.65
N ILE A 31 55.26 17.40 21.61
CA ILE A 31 54.29 17.62 22.71
C ILE A 31 53.78 16.27 23.15
N SER A 32 53.92 15.96 24.45
CA SER A 32 53.46 14.69 25.01
C SER A 32 52.65 14.90 26.29
N GLY A 33 51.84 13.89 26.64
CA GLY A 33 51.03 13.93 27.84
C GLY A 33 50.41 12.59 28.18
N LYS A 34 49.57 12.57 29.20
CA LYS A 34 48.89 11.38 29.69
C LYS A 34 47.41 11.67 29.97
N VAL A 35 46.50 10.75 29.64
CA VAL A 35 45.10 10.83 29.94
C VAL A 35 44.73 9.77 30.97
N LEU A 36 43.91 10.15 31.95
CA LEU A 36 43.43 9.30 33.04
C LEU A 36 41.91 9.30 33.04
N ASP A 37 41.28 8.24 33.46
CA ASP A 37 39.84 8.15 33.72
C ASP A 37 39.43 8.83 35.05
N GLU A 38 38.18 8.71 35.43
CA GLU A 38 37.61 9.22 36.69
C GLU A 38 38.22 8.57 37.94
N LYS A 39 38.81 7.35 37.82
CA LYS A 39 39.45 6.63 38.91
C LYS A 39 40.96 6.86 38.95
N ARG A 40 41.50 7.73 38.10
CA ARG A 40 42.92 8.02 37.91
C ARG A 40 43.72 6.84 37.31
N GLU A 41 43.06 5.91 36.64
CA GLU A 41 43.71 4.88 35.85
C GLU A 41 44.02 5.38 34.43
N ALA A 42 44.97 4.75 33.74
CA ALA A 42 45.37 5.11 32.39
C ALA A 42 44.21 4.88 31.41
N PHE A 43 43.84 5.92 30.61
CA PHE A 43 42.77 5.80 29.62
C PHE A 43 43.35 5.51 28.23
N PRO A 44 43.17 4.29 27.67
CA PRO A 44 43.67 3.92 26.35
C PRO A 44 42.77 4.42 25.23
N TYR A 45 43.36 4.64 24.05
CA TYR A 45 42.68 4.97 22.78
C TYR A 45 41.78 6.24 22.83
N ALA A 46 42.07 7.21 23.72
CA ALA A 46 41.48 8.53 23.68
C ALA A 46 41.95 9.29 22.44
N THR A 47 41.06 9.98 21.76
CA THR A 47 41.42 10.82 20.61
C THR A 47 42.00 12.16 21.07
N ILE A 48 43.24 12.43 20.68
CA ILE A 48 43.98 13.64 21.01
C ILE A 48 44.19 14.44 19.72
N GLY A 49 43.79 15.72 19.71
CA GLY A 49 44.04 16.63 18.60
C GLY A 49 44.97 17.74 18.98
N LEU A 50 45.97 18.01 18.16
CA LEU A 50 46.81 19.20 18.24
C LEU A 50 46.24 20.26 17.31
N LEU A 51 45.86 21.42 17.87
CA LEU A 51 45.20 22.53 17.18
C LEU A 51 46.09 23.75 17.19
N ASN A 52 45.99 24.59 16.17
CA ASN A 52 46.60 25.89 16.16
C ASN A 52 45.89 26.83 17.20
N ALA A 53 46.60 27.53 18.03
CA ALA A 53 46.01 28.36 19.08
C ALA A 53 45.26 29.60 18.54
N LYS A 54 45.55 30.08 17.30
CA LYS A 54 44.93 31.28 16.70
C LYS A 54 43.56 31.04 16.11
N ASP A 55 43.41 29.91 15.41
CA ASP A 55 42.20 29.59 14.60
C ASP A 55 41.55 28.24 14.97
N SER A 56 42.11 27.52 15.94
CA SER A 56 41.67 26.17 16.39
C SER A 56 41.60 25.14 15.27
N LEU A 57 42.29 25.32 14.14
CA LEU A 57 42.39 24.31 13.07
C LEU A 57 43.28 23.13 13.53
N ALA A 58 42.82 21.95 13.20
CA ALA A 58 43.53 20.72 13.54
C ALA A 58 44.79 20.57 12.68
N ILE A 59 45.90 20.40 13.33
CA ILE A 59 47.24 20.23 12.70
C ILE A 59 47.62 18.75 12.68
N GLN A 60 47.44 18.07 13.81
CA GLN A 60 47.84 16.67 13.97
C GLN A 60 46.86 15.96 14.91
N GLY A 61 46.63 14.67 14.72
CA GLY A 61 45.80 13.83 15.58
C GLY A 61 46.50 12.54 15.95
N THR A 62 46.34 12.08 17.21
CA THR A 62 46.89 10.80 17.70
C THR A 62 45.91 10.14 18.68
N LEU A 63 46.15 8.89 19.04
CA LEU A 63 45.43 8.18 20.09
C LEU A 63 46.34 7.93 21.28
N THR A 64 45.78 7.87 22.50
CA THR A 64 46.54 7.40 23.63
C THR A 64 46.88 5.92 23.51
N LYS A 65 48.06 5.55 23.96
CA LYS A 65 48.54 4.14 24.06
C LYS A 65 47.83 3.42 25.23
N GLU A 66 48.03 2.14 25.39
CA GLU A 66 47.45 1.35 26.49
C GLU A 66 47.76 1.90 27.88
N ASN A 67 48.91 2.54 28.05
CA ASN A 67 49.31 3.22 29.29
C ASN A 67 48.78 4.67 29.44
N GLY A 68 47.85 5.07 28.56
CA GLY A 68 47.24 6.40 28.55
C GLY A 68 48.13 7.53 28.03
N GLN A 69 49.38 7.24 27.57
CA GLN A 69 50.28 8.26 27.04
C GLN A 69 50.05 8.55 25.58
N TYR A 70 50.29 9.80 25.17
CA TYR A 70 50.26 10.27 23.78
C TYR A 70 51.46 11.17 23.49
N GLU A 71 51.90 11.28 22.23
CA GLU A 71 52.99 12.11 21.78
C GLU A 71 52.74 12.58 20.34
N PHE A 72 52.91 13.89 20.13
CA PHE A 72 53.01 14.51 18.81
C PHE A 72 54.48 14.75 18.53
N LYS A 73 55.04 14.22 17.45
CA LYS A 73 56.40 14.41 16.97
C LYS A 73 56.41 15.35 15.76
N ASP A 74 57.61 15.92 15.49
CA ASP A 74 57.84 16.75 14.31
C ASP A 74 56.87 17.94 14.20
N VAL A 75 56.51 18.52 15.37
CA VAL A 75 55.61 19.71 15.44
C VAL A 75 56.46 20.97 15.18
N SER A 76 56.05 21.79 14.23
CA SER A 76 56.68 23.08 13.91
C SER A 76 56.66 24.02 15.13
N MET A 77 57.59 24.99 15.22
CA MET A 77 57.53 25.99 16.28
C MET A 77 56.27 26.85 16.17
N GLY A 78 55.59 27.12 17.28
CA GLY A 78 54.34 27.86 17.29
C GLY A 78 53.54 27.70 18.59
N SER A 79 52.32 28.24 18.60
CA SER A 79 51.43 28.18 19.75
C SER A 79 50.28 27.19 19.46
N TYR A 80 50.04 26.26 20.41
CA TYR A 80 49.16 25.12 20.21
C TYR A 80 48.17 24.90 21.34
N LEU A 81 46.99 24.40 20.99
CA LEU A 81 45.99 23.83 21.91
C LEU A 81 45.99 22.30 21.76
N VAL A 82 45.85 21.60 22.86
CA VAL A 82 45.63 20.17 22.87
C VAL A 82 44.16 19.91 23.24
N SER A 83 43.45 19.25 22.34
CA SER A 83 42.07 18.82 22.56
C SER A 83 42.05 17.30 22.86
N ILE A 84 41.29 16.90 23.87
CA ILE A 84 41.05 15.52 24.25
C ILE A 84 39.58 15.23 24.10
N TYR A 85 39.27 14.22 23.30
CA TYR A 85 37.89 13.81 23.03
C TYR A 85 37.71 12.29 23.25
N VAL A 86 36.75 11.96 24.11
CA VAL A 86 36.33 10.59 24.39
C VAL A 86 34.79 10.58 24.49
N VAL A 87 34.16 9.57 23.87
CA VAL A 87 32.70 9.41 23.94
C VAL A 87 32.26 9.11 25.37
N GLY A 88 31.35 9.89 25.91
CA GLY A 88 30.89 9.78 27.30
C GLY A 88 31.62 10.67 28.32
N TYR A 89 32.61 11.44 27.89
CA TYR A 89 33.33 12.39 28.73
C TYR A 89 33.27 13.82 28.16
N LYS A 90 33.41 14.80 29.05
CA LYS A 90 33.49 16.22 28.64
C LYS A 90 34.74 16.45 27.80
N LYS A 91 34.57 17.09 26.62
CA LYS A 91 35.72 17.49 25.81
C LYS A 91 36.61 18.48 26.58
N VAL A 92 37.90 18.20 26.61
CA VAL A 92 38.89 19.01 27.33
C VAL A 92 39.77 19.70 26.32
N PHE A 93 40.04 21.02 26.54
CA PHE A 93 41.04 21.79 25.82
C PHE A 93 42.07 22.27 26.84
N LYS A 94 43.37 22.13 26.51
CA LYS A 94 44.51 22.57 27.32
C LYS A 94 45.45 23.44 26.47
N GLY A 95 45.97 24.49 27.05
CA GLY A 95 46.85 25.43 26.39
C GLY A 95 46.37 26.88 26.47
N PRO A 96 46.92 27.83 25.70
CA PRO A 96 47.92 27.59 24.64
C PRO A 96 49.33 27.22 25.18
N TYR A 97 50.03 26.37 24.44
CA TYR A 97 51.41 25.95 24.71
C TYR A 97 52.31 26.47 23.60
N GLU A 98 53.41 27.17 24.00
CA GLU A 98 54.33 27.71 23.04
C GLU A 98 55.54 26.78 22.86
N LEU A 99 55.69 26.27 21.67
CA LEU A 99 56.83 25.46 21.26
C LEU A 99 57.85 26.38 20.55
N ASN A 100 59.03 26.50 21.08
CA ASN A 100 60.10 27.39 20.54
C ASN A 100 61.46 26.70 20.70
N SER A 101 62.52 27.36 20.15
CA SER A 101 63.89 26.78 20.15
C SER A 101 64.44 26.57 21.56
N ALA A 102 64.03 27.33 22.57
CA ALA A 102 64.43 27.15 23.94
C ALA A 102 63.59 26.06 24.65
N LYS A 103 62.40 25.68 24.12
CA LYS A 103 61.47 24.72 24.69
C LYS A 103 60.90 23.83 23.60
N SER A 104 61.80 23.01 23.04
CA SER A 104 61.47 22.11 21.90
C SER A 104 60.73 20.83 22.30
N LYS A 105 60.65 20.51 23.61
CA LYS A 105 59.86 19.38 24.12
C LYS A 105 58.97 19.86 25.25
N ILE A 106 57.66 19.63 25.16
CA ILE A 106 56.66 19.98 26.17
C ILE A 106 56.00 18.70 26.65
N GLN A 107 56.15 18.42 27.95
CA GLN A 107 55.42 17.34 28.62
C GLN A 107 54.27 17.97 29.41
N LEU A 108 53.06 17.60 29.09
CA LEU A 108 51.86 18.11 29.73
C LEU A 108 51.50 17.27 30.97
N GLU A 109 50.91 17.94 31.98
CA GLU A 109 50.36 17.26 33.13
C GLU A 109 49.28 16.26 32.71
N ALA A 110 49.13 15.17 33.49
CA ALA A 110 48.07 14.21 33.25
C ALA A 110 46.69 14.83 33.34
N VAL A 111 45.88 14.60 32.33
CA VAL A 111 44.50 15.12 32.25
C VAL A 111 43.53 14.03 32.69
N GLN A 112 42.82 14.28 33.78
CA GLN A 112 41.72 13.40 34.22
C GLN A 112 40.43 13.74 33.48
N LEU A 113 39.81 12.70 32.90
CA LEU A 113 38.51 12.83 32.19
C LEU A 113 37.37 12.93 33.20
N VAL A 114 36.44 13.81 32.92
CA VAL A 114 35.21 14.00 33.71
C VAL A 114 34.03 13.46 32.91
N PRO A 115 33.25 12.49 33.41
CA PRO A 115 32.08 11.97 32.73
C PRO A 115 31.09 13.10 32.38
N ASP A 116 30.56 13.10 31.18
CA ASP A 116 29.53 14.04 30.78
C ASP A 116 28.14 13.44 31.09
N ALA A 117 27.58 13.83 32.22
CA ALA A 117 26.24 13.40 32.66
C ALA A 117 25.10 13.92 31.77
N LYS A 118 25.34 14.80 30.83
CA LYS A 118 24.40 15.12 29.77
C LYS A 118 24.43 13.99 28.75
N GLN A 119 23.39 13.14 28.80
CA GLN A 119 23.05 12.21 27.72
C GLN A 119 23.07 13.00 26.40
N LEU A 120 24.12 12.82 25.60
CA LEU A 120 24.21 13.37 24.26
C LEU A 120 23.02 12.81 23.51
N GLN A 121 22.02 13.66 23.24
CA GLN A 121 21.15 13.43 22.10
C GLN A 121 22.10 13.36 20.90
N GLY A 122 22.38 12.13 20.44
CA GLY A 122 23.12 11.95 19.22
C GLY A 122 22.44 12.77 18.14
N VAL A 123 23.16 13.71 17.57
CA VAL A 123 22.75 14.30 16.30
C VAL A 123 22.98 13.21 15.29
N ASP A 124 21.97 12.33 15.15
CA ASP A 124 21.82 11.52 13.96
C ASP A 124 21.69 12.52 12.81
N ILE A 125 22.75 12.69 12.03
CA ILE A 125 22.66 13.28 10.69
C ILE A 125 21.93 12.20 9.85
N VAL A 126 20.65 12.05 10.10
CA VAL A 126 19.75 11.26 9.26
C VAL A 126 19.65 12.04 7.97
N LYS A 127 20.44 11.65 6.97
CA LYS A 127 20.28 12.13 5.60
C LYS A 127 18.83 11.85 5.25
N GLN A 128 17.99 12.90 5.25
CA GLN A 128 16.58 12.75 4.95
C GLN A 128 16.45 12.08 3.59
N LYS A 129 15.84 10.89 3.58
CA LYS A 129 15.49 10.23 2.32
C LYS A 129 14.51 11.11 1.56
N PRO A 130 14.63 11.21 0.25
CA PRO A 130 13.64 11.93 -0.54
C PRO A 130 12.24 11.33 -0.32
N LEU A 131 11.19 12.16 -0.35
CA LEU A 131 9.81 11.71 -0.13
C LEU A 131 9.45 10.56 -1.09
N VAL A 132 9.85 10.67 -2.36
CA VAL A 132 9.67 9.61 -3.36
C VAL A 132 11.05 9.14 -3.82
N GLU A 133 11.27 7.82 -3.76
CA GLU A 133 12.51 7.17 -4.19
C GLU A 133 12.19 6.05 -5.19
N ARG A 134 12.87 6.03 -6.33
CA ARG A 134 12.78 4.93 -7.28
C ARG A 134 13.81 3.85 -6.94
N GLN A 135 13.35 2.60 -6.83
CA GLN A 135 14.17 1.40 -6.71
C GLN A 135 14.00 0.54 -7.98
N LEU A 136 14.75 -0.56 -8.11
CA LEU A 136 14.80 -1.37 -9.31
C LEU A 136 13.40 -1.84 -9.78
N ASP A 137 12.61 -2.38 -8.86
CA ASP A 137 11.30 -2.99 -9.12
C ASP A 137 10.12 -2.20 -8.53
N LYS A 138 10.37 -1.05 -7.88
CA LYS A 138 9.34 -0.29 -7.13
C LYS A 138 9.64 1.20 -6.99
N THR A 139 8.59 1.97 -6.77
CA THR A 139 8.68 3.35 -6.27
C THR A 139 8.38 3.35 -4.78
N VAL A 140 9.19 3.98 -3.97
CA VAL A 140 9.05 4.05 -2.51
C VAL A 140 8.67 5.46 -2.10
N LEU A 141 7.52 5.63 -1.48
CA LEU A 141 7.13 6.85 -0.77
C LEU A 141 7.60 6.75 0.68
N ASN A 142 8.60 7.55 1.06
CA ASN A 142 9.16 7.57 2.41
C ASN A 142 8.29 8.43 3.34
N VAL A 143 7.40 7.78 4.10
CA VAL A 143 6.40 8.45 4.94
C VAL A 143 6.97 8.86 6.30
N GLU A 144 7.91 8.10 6.84
CA GLU A 144 8.36 8.18 8.24
C GLU A 144 8.79 9.57 8.71
N ASN A 145 9.48 10.33 7.86
CA ASN A 145 9.99 11.67 8.17
C ASN A 145 9.30 12.75 7.34
N SER A 146 8.16 12.42 6.72
CA SER A 146 7.38 13.36 5.93
C SER A 146 6.25 13.96 6.74
N THR A 147 5.76 15.11 6.31
CA THR A 147 4.54 15.72 6.84
C THR A 147 3.31 14.85 6.65
N LEU A 148 3.36 13.91 5.66
CA LEU A 148 2.30 12.94 5.42
C LEU A 148 2.10 11.96 6.58
N ALA A 149 3.13 11.72 7.42
CA ALA A 149 3.04 10.80 8.55
C ALA A 149 2.12 11.28 9.67
N VAL A 150 1.97 12.60 9.82
CA VAL A 150 1.31 13.21 10.97
C VAL A 150 -0.12 13.56 10.62
N GLY A 151 -1.07 13.00 11.36
CA GLY A 151 -2.47 13.38 11.29
C GLY A 151 -3.24 12.83 10.06
N ASN A 152 -2.61 12.09 9.16
CA ASN A 152 -3.27 11.36 8.07
C ASN A 152 -3.47 9.90 8.45
N THR A 153 -4.52 9.27 7.93
CA THR A 153 -4.67 7.82 7.99
C THR A 153 -3.84 7.16 6.88
N ALA A 154 -3.67 5.84 6.95
CA ALA A 154 -2.98 5.11 5.89
C ALA A 154 -3.69 5.27 4.53
N LEU A 155 -5.02 5.35 4.52
CA LEU A 155 -5.80 5.58 3.29
C LEU A 155 -5.53 6.97 2.72
N ASP A 156 -5.53 8.01 3.56
CA ASP A 156 -5.22 9.37 3.12
C ASP A 156 -3.81 9.47 2.50
N ILE A 157 -2.84 8.73 3.05
CA ILE A 157 -1.47 8.69 2.52
C ILE A 157 -1.43 7.94 1.19
N LEU A 158 -2.23 6.88 1.04
CA LEU A 158 -2.36 6.17 -0.24
C LEU A 158 -2.96 7.05 -1.32
N GLU A 159 -4.04 7.78 -1.03
CA GLU A 159 -4.64 8.75 -1.94
C GLU A 159 -3.62 9.83 -2.41
N LYS A 160 -2.67 10.16 -1.54
CA LYS A 160 -1.59 11.11 -1.79
C LYS A 160 -0.35 10.46 -2.43
N SER A 161 -0.37 9.12 -2.63
CA SER A 161 0.77 8.39 -3.19
C SER A 161 0.82 8.50 -4.72
N PRO A 162 2.01 8.49 -5.33
CA PRO A 162 2.18 8.65 -6.77
C PRO A 162 1.41 7.61 -7.59
N GLY A 163 0.49 8.06 -8.44
CA GLY A 163 -0.29 7.20 -9.34
C GLY A 163 -1.32 6.31 -8.68
N VAL A 164 -1.59 6.52 -7.39
CA VAL A 164 -2.67 5.83 -6.66
C VAL A 164 -3.93 6.69 -6.72
N SER A 165 -5.07 6.06 -6.92
CA SER A 165 -6.38 6.67 -6.72
C SER A 165 -7.27 5.72 -5.92
N VAL A 166 -8.13 6.30 -5.09
CA VAL A 166 -9.08 5.57 -4.26
C VAL A 166 -10.47 6.03 -4.64
N ASP A 167 -11.35 5.10 -4.99
CA ASP A 167 -12.72 5.44 -5.34
C ASP A 167 -13.62 5.57 -4.08
N LYS A 168 -14.89 5.88 -4.31
CA LYS A 168 -15.92 6.06 -3.27
C LYS A 168 -16.08 4.84 -2.35
N ASP A 169 -15.92 3.64 -2.89
CA ASP A 169 -16.09 2.37 -2.19
C ASP A 169 -14.80 1.92 -1.48
N GLY A 170 -13.73 2.72 -1.64
CA GLY A 170 -12.42 2.43 -1.10
C GLY A 170 -11.61 1.46 -1.98
N ASN A 171 -12.03 1.24 -3.23
CA ASN A 171 -11.23 0.47 -4.17
C ASN A 171 -10.01 1.28 -4.57
N ILE A 172 -8.86 0.66 -4.43
CA ILE A 172 -7.58 1.29 -4.71
C ILE A 172 -7.15 0.89 -6.11
N SER A 173 -6.84 1.89 -6.94
CA SER A 173 -6.27 1.70 -8.26
C SER A 173 -4.85 2.26 -8.33
N LEU A 174 -4.02 1.69 -9.18
CA LEU A 174 -2.66 2.13 -9.42
C LEU A 174 -2.47 2.43 -10.91
N ARG A 175 -2.19 3.69 -11.21
CA ARG A 175 -2.03 4.20 -12.59
C ARG A 175 -3.25 3.89 -13.48
N GLY A 176 -4.45 4.08 -12.94
CA GLY A 176 -5.71 3.84 -13.64
C GLY A 176 -6.12 2.38 -13.79
N LYS A 177 -5.36 1.43 -13.21
CA LYS A 177 -5.70 0.00 -13.20
C LYS A 177 -6.29 -0.38 -11.84
N GLN A 178 -7.46 -1.00 -11.84
CA GLN A 178 -8.12 -1.55 -10.65
C GLN A 178 -7.58 -2.95 -10.29
N GLY A 179 -7.89 -3.45 -9.10
CA GLY A 179 -7.44 -4.78 -8.66
C GLY A 179 -6.01 -4.80 -8.12
N VAL A 180 -5.56 -3.68 -7.56
CA VAL A 180 -4.23 -3.56 -6.94
C VAL A 180 -4.14 -4.40 -5.68
N THR A 181 -3.03 -5.10 -5.54
CA THR A 181 -2.71 -5.86 -4.35
C THR A 181 -2.22 -4.95 -3.23
N ILE A 182 -2.96 -4.81 -2.14
CA ILE A 182 -2.50 -4.06 -0.96
C ILE A 182 -1.86 -5.00 0.05
N MET A 183 -0.63 -4.67 0.45
CA MET A 183 0.14 -5.41 1.45
C MET A 183 0.47 -4.52 2.64
N LEU A 184 0.46 -5.09 3.85
CA LEU A 184 1.00 -4.50 5.06
C LEU A 184 2.24 -5.28 5.48
N ASP A 185 3.41 -4.62 5.50
CA ASP A 185 4.70 -5.26 5.78
C ASP A 185 4.98 -6.50 4.91
N GLY A 186 4.59 -6.44 3.63
CA GLY A 186 4.71 -7.55 2.69
C GLY A 186 3.63 -8.61 2.82
N LYS A 187 2.59 -8.40 3.64
CA LYS A 187 1.41 -9.27 3.75
C LYS A 187 0.20 -8.60 3.13
N PRO A 188 -0.48 -9.22 2.17
CA PRO A 188 -1.79 -8.77 1.74
C PRO A 188 -2.78 -8.74 2.90
N THR A 189 -3.74 -7.87 2.74
CA THR A 189 -4.66 -7.53 3.83
C THR A 189 -5.88 -8.41 3.91
N TYR A 190 -6.01 -9.51 3.18
CA TYR A 190 -7.14 -10.48 3.21
C TYR A 190 -8.53 -9.86 3.34
N LEU A 191 -8.67 -8.59 3.03
CA LEU A 191 -9.88 -7.82 3.26
C LEU A 191 -10.52 -7.49 1.92
N SER A 192 -11.83 -7.45 1.86
CA SER A 192 -12.53 -6.84 0.72
C SER A 192 -12.10 -5.37 0.59
N SER A 193 -12.32 -4.77 -0.57
CA SER A 193 -11.97 -3.36 -0.81
C SER A 193 -12.52 -2.44 0.29
N GLU A 194 -13.77 -2.64 0.72
CA GLU A 194 -14.40 -1.84 1.77
C GLU A 194 -13.77 -2.11 3.15
N GLN A 195 -13.51 -3.37 3.49
CA GLN A 195 -12.86 -3.73 4.76
C GLN A 195 -11.43 -3.20 4.81
N LEU A 196 -10.72 -3.28 3.69
CA LEU A 196 -9.38 -2.73 3.53
C LEU A 196 -9.39 -1.20 3.69
N ALA A 197 -10.32 -0.51 3.04
CA ALA A 197 -10.48 0.93 3.21
C ALA A 197 -10.77 1.30 4.67
N ASN A 198 -11.60 0.52 5.37
CA ASN A 198 -11.90 0.73 6.78
C ASN A 198 -10.67 0.48 7.67
N LEU A 199 -9.91 -0.57 7.41
CA LEU A 199 -8.63 -0.82 8.09
C LEU A 199 -7.66 0.34 7.86
N LEU A 200 -7.48 0.77 6.62
CA LEU A 200 -6.56 1.85 6.27
C LEU A 200 -7.02 3.22 6.82
N ARG A 201 -8.34 3.45 6.96
CA ARG A 201 -8.87 4.62 7.66
C ARG A 201 -8.63 4.57 9.17
N SER A 202 -8.57 3.39 9.77
CA SER A 202 -8.26 3.22 11.19
C SER A 202 -6.77 3.28 11.51
N MET A 203 -5.90 3.07 10.51
CA MET A 203 -4.46 3.03 10.66
C MET A 203 -3.86 4.44 10.58
N GLU A 204 -3.18 4.85 11.63
CA GLU A 204 -2.47 6.13 11.68
C GLU A 204 -1.28 6.18 10.73
N GLY A 205 -1.16 7.26 9.96
CA GLY A 205 -0.03 7.49 9.06
C GLY A 205 1.32 7.55 9.77
N SER A 206 1.31 7.92 11.04
CA SER A 206 2.50 7.94 11.89
C SER A 206 3.10 6.55 12.15
N ALA A 207 2.32 5.48 12.00
CA ALA A 207 2.80 4.09 12.08
C ALA A 207 3.49 3.63 10.79
N ILE A 208 3.35 4.38 9.68
CA ILE A 208 3.91 4.02 8.39
C ILE A 208 5.36 4.50 8.28
N LYS A 209 6.23 3.59 7.85
CA LYS A 209 7.62 3.90 7.47
C LYS A 209 7.68 4.38 6.03
N SER A 210 7.11 3.59 5.12
CA SER A 210 7.11 3.86 3.68
C SER A 210 5.99 3.10 2.99
N ILE A 211 5.61 3.56 1.80
CA ILE A 211 4.72 2.86 0.89
C ILE A 211 5.52 2.49 -0.36
N GLU A 212 5.52 1.21 -0.69
CA GLU A 212 6.19 0.68 -1.89
C GLU A 212 5.14 0.45 -2.98
N LEU A 213 5.30 1.13 -4.09
CA LEU A 213 4.44 1.02 -5.28
C LEU A 213 5.15 0.15 -6.33
N ILE A 214 4.68 -1.05 -6.53
CA ILE A 214 5.29 -2.07 -7.39
C ILE A 214 4.33 -2.29 -8.57
N THR A 215 4.49 -1.55 -9.64
CA THR A 215 3.59 -1.59 -10.81
C THR A 215 3.78 -2.84 -11.65
N ASN A 216 5.01 -3.31 -11.75
CA ASN A 216 5.40 -4.56 -12.42
C ASN A 216 6.11 -5.46 -11.41
N PRO A 217 5.38 -6.30 -10.62
CA PRO A 217 6.03 -7.17 -9.64
C PRO A 217 6.94 -8.22 -10.30
N SER A 218 8.08 -8.51 -9.67
CA SER A 218 9.01 -9.55 -10.11
C SER A 218 8.47 -10.97 -9.90
N ALA A 219 9.12 -11.98 -10.47
CA ALA A 219 8.75 -13.39 -10.37
C ALA A 219 8.67 -13.93 -8.92
N LYS A 220 9.29 -13.28 -7.95
CA LYS A 220 9.22 -13.59 -6.52
C LYS A 220 7.81 -13.43 -5.94
N TYR A 221 7.04 -12.49 -6.48
CA TYR A 221 5.64 -12.25 -6.08
C TYR A 221 4.71 -13.19 -6.83
N ASP A 222 3.55 -13.47 -6.24
CA ASP A 222 2.51 -14.24 -6.95
C ASP A 222 2.16 -13.56 -8.28
N ALA A 223 1.92 -14.37 -9.31
CA ALA A 223 1.57 -13.85 -10.63
C ALA A 223 0.19 -13.18 -10.67
N SER A 224 -0.62 -13.36 -9.63
CA SER A 224 -1.94 -12.76 -9.45
C SER A 224 -1.87 -11.23 -9.29
N GLY A 225 -2.82 -10.52 -9.89
CA GLY A 225 -2.99 -9.05 -9.83
C GLY A 225 -2.33 -8.33 -11.01
N ASN A 226 -3.15 -7.86 -11.94
CA ASN A 226 -2.72 -7.16 -13.17
C ASN A 226 -2.28 -5.72 -12.95
N SER A 227 -2.66 -5.13 -11.81
CA SER A 227 -2.53 -3.70 -11.54
C SER A 227 -1.35 -3.37 -10.64
N GLY A 228 -0.60 -4.40 -10.21
CA GLY A 228 0.57 -4.24 -9.35
C GLY A 228 0.28 -4.43 -7.86
N ILE A 229 1.28 -4.06 -7.05
CA ILE A 229 1.27 -4.24 -5.60
C ILE A 229 1.54 -2.90 -4.93
N ILE A 230 0.79 -2.56 -3.90
CA ILE A 230 1.08 -1.47 -2.97
C ILE A 230 1.40 -2.10 -1.62
N ASN A 231 2.65 -1.96 -1.17
CA ASN A 231 3.09 -2.52 0.10
C ASN A 231 3.36 -1.42 1.12
N ILE A 232 2.53 -1.35 2.15
CA ILE A 232 2.65 -0.39 3.25
C ILE A 232 3.61 -0.98 4.28
N LYS A 233 4.79 -0.37 4.43
CA LYS A 233 5.80 -0.73 5.42
C LYS A 233 5.57 0.05 6.70
N LEU A 234 5.46 -0.66 7.82
CA LEU A 234 5.32 -0.04 9.13
C LEU A 234 6.70 0.29 9.74
N LYS A 235 6.72 1.22 10.68
CA LYS A 235 7.97 1.62 11.36
C LYS A 235 8.55 0.49 12.20
N LYS A 236 9.89 0.42 12.24
CA LYS A 236 10.66 -0.58 13.01
C LYS A 236 11.74 0.13 13.81
N ASN A 237 11.86 -0.20 15.08
CA ASN A 237 12.87 0.33 15.97
C ASN A 237 13.79 -0.79 16.55
N SER A 238 15.05 -0.47 16.87
CA SER A 238 16.10 -1.47 17.15
C SER A 238 16.29 -1.85 18.61
N ASN A 239 15.74 -1.12 19.59
CA ASN A 239 16.02 -1.30 21.01
C ASN A 239 14.99 -2.18 21.75
N PHE A 240 15.38 -2.69 22.96
CA PHE A 240 14.48 -3.42 23.85
C PHE A 240 13.55 -2.48 24.61
N GLY A 241 12.38 -2.98 25.03
CA GLY A 241 11.41 -2.23 25.84
C GLY A 241 9.97 -2.36 25.32
N THR A 242 9.13 -1.45 25.77
CA THR A 242 7.72 -1.37 25.39
C THR A 242 7.42 -0.05 24.72
N ASN A 243 6.69 -0.09 23.61
CA ASN A 243 6.09 1.09 22.98
C ASN A 243 4.70 0.77 22.46
N GLY A 244 3.91 1.81 22.28
CA GLY A 244 2.57 1.66 21.77
C GLY A 244 1.88 3.01 21.53
N SER A 245 0.64 2.92 21.09
CA SER A 245 -0.22 4.09 20.92
C SER A 245 -1.66 3.75 21.22
N VAL A 246 -2.40 4.76 21.68
CA VAL A 246 -3.84 4.76 21.80
C VAL A 246 -4.36 5.89 20.94
N PHE A 247 -5.42 5.66 20.19
CA PHE A 247 -6.12 6.72 19.51
C PHE A 247 -7.63 6.61 19.70
N ALA A 248 -8.29 7.76 19.67
CA ALA A 248 -9.73 7.89 19.63
C ALA A 248 -10.10 8.99 18.63
N GLY A 249 -11.08 8.71 17.79
CA GLY A 249 -11.58 9.63 16.79
C GLY A 249 -13.10 9.69 16.80
N SER A 250 -13.61 10.88 16.56
CA SER A 250 -15.04 11.16 16.37
C SER A 250 -15.21 11.89 15.06
N GLY A 251 -16.26 11.58 14.33
CA GLY A 251 -16.61 12.24 13.08
C GLY A 251 -18.11 12.48 12.99
N TYR A 252 -18.48 13.57 12.32
CA TYR A 252 -19.85 13.92 12.04
C TYR A 252 -19.98 14.43 10.61
N GLY A 253 -20.96 13.91 9.91
CA GLY A 253 -21.48 14.41 8.65
C GLY A 253 -22.99 14.51 8.80
N THR A 254 -23.76 13.72 8.04
CA THR A 254 -25.18 13.48 8.31
C THR A 254 -25.35 12.59 9.54
N TYR A 255 -24.42 11.62 9.69
CA TYR A 255 -24.44 10.68 10.80
C TYR A 255 -23.13 10.68 11.58
N TYR A 256 -23.21 10.26 12.84
CA TYR A 256 -22.06 10.10 13.73
C TYR A 256 -21.19 8.91 13.34
N LYS A 257 -19.90 9.10 13.46
CA LYS A 257 -18.85 8.11 13.26
C LYS A 257 -17.88 8.10 14.43
N ALA A 258 -17.39 6.94 14.81
CA ALA A 258 -16.38 6.81 15.87
C ALA A 258 -15.35 5.74 15.49
N ASN A 259 -14.11 5.95 15.89
CA ASN A 259 -13.07 4.96 15.79
C ASN A 259 -12.11 5.06 16.98
N SER A 260 -11.56 3.93 17.38
CA SER A 260 -10.54 3.88 18.44
C SER A 260 -9.61 2.71 18.17
N GLY A 261 -8.41 2.77 18.71
CA GLY A 261 -7.49 1.67 18.59
C GLY A 261 -6.35 1.74 19.59
N PHE A 262 -5.75 0.58 19.79
CA PHE A 262 -4.62 0.36 20.68
C PHE A 262 -3.58 -0.49 19.96
N THR A 263 -2.32 -0.06 20.01
CA THR A 263 -1.18 -0.85 19.52
C THR A 263 -0.16 -1.02 20.64
N LEU A 264 0.43 -2.21 20.71
CA LEU A 264 1.48 -2.54 21.66
C LEU A 264 2.56 -3.34 20.96
N ASN A 265 3.81 -3.03 21.27
CA ASN A 265 4.96 -3.84 20.92
C ASN A 265 5.92 -3.90 22.13
N HIS A 266 6.22 -5.11 22.57
CA HIS A 266 7.13 -5.38 23.68
C HIS A 266 8.25 -6.31 23.24
N ARG A 267 9.49 -5.83 23.30
CA ARG A 267 10.68 -6.60 22.96
C ARG A 267 11.58 -6.77 24.16
N LYS A 268 11.91 -8.01 24.50
CA LYS A 268 12.81 -8.36 25.60
C LYS A 268 13.61 -9.60 25.23
N ALA A 269 14.95 -9.50 25.31
CA ALA A 269 15.86 -10.61 25.02
C ALA A 269 15.48 -11.43 23.77
N LYS A 270 15.04 -12.68 23.95
CA LYS A 270 14.69 -13.62 22.88
C LYS A 270 13.26 -13.49 22.36
N PHE A 271 12.45 -12.57 22.89
CA PHE A 271 11.04 -12.45 22.52
C PHE A 271 10.70 -11.06 22.01
N ASN A 272 9.81 -11.01 21.02
CA ASN A 272 9.08 -9.83 20.63
C ASN A 272 7.60 -10.17 20.56
N VAL A 273 6.77 -9.60 21.45
CA VAL A 273 5.32 -9.73 21.46
C VAL A 273 4.72 -8.44 20.94
N PHE A 274 3.77 -8.53 20.03
CA PHE A 274 3.15 -7.36 19.43
C PHE A 274 1.69 -7.62 19.12
N GLY A 275 0.91 -6.56 19.09
CA GLY A 275 -0.49 -6.63 18.73
C GLY A 275 -1.12 -5.27 18.52
N ASN A 276 -2.29 -5.31 17.90
CA ASN A 276 -3.19 -4.16 17.81
C ASN A 276 -4.65 -4.63 17.90
N VAL A 277 -5.50 -3.76 18.41
CA VAL A 277 -6.95 -3.88 18.38
C VAL A 277 -7.50 -2.54 17.92
N ASP A 278 -8.36 -2.59 16.91
CA ASP A 278 -9.00 -1.41 16.35
C ASP A 278 -10.51 -1.64 16.29
N TYR A 279 -11.28 -0.62 16.64
CA TYR A 279 -12.73 -0.61 16.56
C TYR A 279 -13.21 0.61 15.79
N GLY A 280 -14.19 0.42 14.93
CA GLY A 280 -14.83 1.50 14.18
C GLY A 280 -16.33 1.30 14.08
N ARG A 281 -17.08 2.37 14.30
CA ARG A 281 -18.51 2.48 14.01
C ARG A 281 -18.73 3.53 12.95
N ASN A 282 -19.43 3.17 11.88
CA ASN A 282 -19.69 4.04 10.74
C ASN A 282 -21.15 3.93 10.30
N LYS A 283 -21.93 4.96 10.57
CA LYS A 283 -23.26 5.11 10.01
C LYS A 283 -23.20 6.13 8.87
N ARG A 284 -23.78 5.81 7.72
CA ARG A 284 -23.77 6.67 6.52
C ARG A 284 -25.00 6.47 5.68
N PHE A 285 -25.37 7.48 4.90
CA PHE A 285 -26.33 7.33 3.84
C PHE A 285 -25.65 7.15 2.47
N ASN A 286 -26.41 6.56 1.54
CA ASN A 286 -26.09 6.45 0.13
C ASN A 286 -27.40 6.53 -0.66
N SER A 287 -27.51 7.50 -1.57
CA SER A 287 -28.64 7.62 -2.50
C SER A 287 -28.21 7.09 -3.86
N LEU A 288 -29.06 6.29 -4.48
CA LEU A 288 -28.85 5.68 -5.78
C LEU A 288 -30.08 5.94 -6.65
N ASP A 289 -29.90 6.71 -7.74
CA ASP A 289 -30.91 6.96 -8.74
C ASP A 289 -30.57 6.16 -10.01
N ILE A 290 -31.52 5.39 -10.52
CA ILE A 290 -31.38 4.61 -11.75
C ILE A 290 -32.50 5.00 -12.70
N TYR A 291 -32.13 5.71 -13.74
CA TYR A 291 -33.03 6.01 -14.86
C TYR A 291 -32.68 5.10 -16.03
N ARG A 292 -33.64 4.37 -16.57
CA ARG A 292 -33.41 3.49 -17.73
C ARG A 292 -34.64 3.52 -18.68
N VAL A 293 -34.32 3.34 -19.95
CA VAL A 293 -35.32 3.27 -21.02
C VAL A 293 -35.16 1.94 -21.73
N ASN A 294 -36.17 1.12 -21.65
CA ASN A 294 -36.32 -0.10 -22.44
C ASN A 294 -37.15 0.21 -23.68
N ASN A 295 -36.52 0.21 -24.84
CA ASN A 295 -37.22 0.35 -26.11
C ASN A 295 -37.34 -1.02 -26.78
N THR A 296 -38.55 -1.45 -27.05
CA THR A 296 -38.85 -2.53 -28.00
C THR A 296 -39.44 -1.93 -29.26
N LEU A 297 -39.58 -2.71 -30.32
CA LEU A 297 -40.25 -2.23 -31.57
C LEU A 297 -41.69 -1.79 -31.35
N LEU A 298 -42.33 -2.26 -30.28
CA LEU A 298 -43.78 -2.04 -30.02
C LEU A 298 -44.07 -1.25 -28.73
N ASP A 299 -43.07 -1.12 -27.84
CA ASP A 299 -43.27 -0.56 -26.51
C ASP A 299 -42.05 0.19 -26.01
N ARG A 300 -42.26 1.35 -25.39
CA ARG A 300 -41.25 2.12 -24.67
C ARG A 300 -41.63 2.14 -23.20
N THR A 301 -40.80 1.54 -22.36
CA THR A 301 -40.97 1.53 -20.91
C THR A 301 -39.80 2.27 -20.25
N ILE A 302 -40.13 3.26 -19.43
CA ILE A 302 -39.20 4.01 -18.62
C ILE A 302 -39.31 3.54 -17.19
N PHE A 303 -38.17 3.29 -16.57
CA PHE A 303 -38.02 3.06 -15.13
C PHE A 303 -37.25 4.23 -14.56
N ASP A 304 -37.86 4.92 -13.61
CA ASP A 304 -37.21 6.00 -12.84
C ASP A 304 -37.22 5.61 -11.37
N GLN A 305 -36.06 5.17 -10.89
CA GLN A 305 -35.91 4.61 -9.57
C GLN A 305 -35.04 5.52 -8.69
N THR A 306 -35.49 5.75 -7.47
CA THR A 306 -34.73 6.35 -6.39
C THR A 306 -34.62 5.36 -5.24
N SER A 307 -33.41 5.25 -4.64
CA SER A 307 -33.15 4.37 -3.50
C SER A 307 -32.28 5.09 -2.48
N ASP A 308 -32.84 5.34 -1.31
CA ASP A 308 -32.14 5.93 -0.18
C ASP A 308 -31.78 4.84 0.83
N ASN A 309 -30.48 4.63 1.00
CA ASN A 309 -29.93 3.56 1.82
C ASN A 309 -29.14 4.12 3.01
N ILE A 310 -29.56 3.76 4.20
CA ILE A 310 -28.86 4.06 5.44
C ILE A 310 -28.15 2.78 5.91
N ARG A 311 -26.82 2.84 6.00
CA ARG A 311 -25.99 1.72 6.44
C ARG A 311 -25.33 2.03 7.78
N ASN A 312 -25.43 1.12 8.72
CA ASN A 312 -24.72 1.15 10.00
C ASN A 312 -23.78 -0.05 10.06
N ARG A 313 -22.50 0.18 10.32
CA ARG A 313 -21.50 -0.89 10.36
C ARG A 313 -20.55 -0.73 11.53
N ASN A 314 -20.31 -1.82 12.23
CA ASN A 314 -19.34 -1.95 13.31
C ASN A 314 -18.25 -2.91 12.86
N ASN A 315 -16.99 -2.46 12.92
CA ASN A 315 -15.83 -3.24 12.54
C ASN A 315 -14.88 -3.37 13.73
N SER A 316 -14.38 -4.56 13.97
CA SER A 316 -13.30 -4.82 14.93
C SER A 316 -12.19 -5.58 14.22
N ASN A 317 -10.96 -5.06 14.28
CA ASN A 317 -9.77 -5.72 13.78
C ASN A 317 -8.83 -6.01 14.95
N TYR A 318 -8.21 -7.18 14.95
CA TYR A 318 -7.25 -7.55 15.97
C TYR A 318 -6.12 -8.38 15.39
N LYS A 319 -4.93 -8.13 15.90
CA LYS A 319 -3.72 -8.84 15.52
C LYS A 319 -2.91 -9.10 16.78
N ALA A 320 -2.40 -10.31 16.92
CA ALA A 320 -1.44 -10.68 17.95
C ALA A 320 -0.33 -11.52 17.33
N GLY A 321 0.89 -11.33 17.79
CA GLY A 321 2.02 -12.09 17.28
C GLY A 321 3.17 -12.16 18.26
N ILE A 322 3.98 -13.20 18.07
CA ILE A 322 5.19 -13.43 18.83
C ILE A 322 6.31 -13.82 17.88
N ASP A 323 7.48 -13.20 18.05
CA ASP A 323 8.74 -13.67 17.49
C ASP A 323 9.60 -14.26 18.59
N TYR A 324 10.13 -15.44 18.38
CA TYR A 324 11.12 -16.08 19.21
C TYR A 324 12.45 -16.12 18.46
N PHE A 325 13.46 -15.43 18.98
CA PHE A 325 14.80 -15.38 18.42
C PHE A 325 15.59 -16.55 19.03
N LEU A 326 15.68 -17.66 18.26
CA LEU A 326 16.49 -18.82 18.66
C LEU A 326 17.94 -18.39 18.90
N ASN A 327 18.45 -17.59 17.97
CA ASN A 327 19.73 -16.89 18.01
C ASN A 327 19.65 -15.67 17.08
N ASP A 328 20.78 -14.96 16.87
CA ASP A 328 20.82 -13.76 16.03
C ASP A 328 20.49 -14.01 14.55
N LYS A 329 20.62 -15.26 14.08
CA LYS A 329 20.38 -15.67 12.70
C LYS A 329 19.00 -16.30 12.49
N ASN A 330 18.42 -16.93 13.50
CA ASN A 330 17.24 -17.80 13.38
C ASN A 330 16.08 -17.28 14.20
N THR A 331 14.93 -17.11 13.55
CA THR A 331 13.71 -16.61 14.18
C THR A 331 12.51 -17.47 13.77
N ILE A 332 11.76 -17.92 14.76
CA ILE A 332 10.43 -18.50 14.56
C ILE A 332 9.41 -17.44 14.95
N GLY A 333 8.34 -17.32 14.20
CA GLY A 333 7.26 -16.37 14.48
C GLY A 333 5.90 -16.99 14.27
N PHE A 334 4.97 -16.59 15.13
CA PHE A 334 3.55 -16.90 14.99
C PHE A 334 2.76 -15.59 14.94
N VAL A 335 1.77 -15.50 14.04
CA VAL A 335 0.86 -14.35 13.94
C VAL A 335 -0.56 -14.85 13.78
N PHE A 336 -1.42 -14.31 14.61
CA PHE A 336 -2.86 -14.42 14.50
C PHE A 336 -3.42 -13.06 14.08
N THR A 337 -4.31 -13.05 13.08
CA THR A 337 -5.05 -11.84 12.68
C THR A 337 -6.51 -12.21 12.55
N GLY A 338 -7.38 -11.35 13.04
CA GLY A 338 -8.80 -11.54 12.87
C GLY A 338 -9.55 -10.24 12.68
N TYR A 339 -10.74 -10.34 12.09
CA TYR A 339 -11.68 -9.25 12.03
C TYR A 339 -13.10 -9.74 12.21
N ASN A 340 -13.95 -8.86 12.73
CA ASN A 340 -15.38 -9.01 12.76
C ASN A 340 -16.01 -7.75 12.17
N SER A 341 -17.00 -7.94 11.30
CA SER A 341 -17.78 -6.84 10.72
C SER A 341 -19.26 -7.20 10.83
N ASN A 342 -20.01 -6.40 11.57
CA ASN A 342 -21.46 -6.54 11.69
C ASN A 342 -22.09 -5.28 11.14
N GLY A 343 -23.12 -5.43 10.31
CA GLY A 343 -23.77 -4.30 9.70
C GLY A 343 -25.25 -4.56 9.45
N ASP A 344 -26.01 -3.50 9.59
CA ASP A 344 -27.41 -3.43 9.18
C ASP A 344 -27.59 -2.30 8.17
N SER A 345 -28.51 -2.48 7.23
CA SER A 345 -28.91 -1.41 6.32
C SER A 345 -30.39 -1.45 6.03
N GLN A 346 -30.94 -0.26 5.78
CA GLN A 346 -32.29 -0.08 5.27
C GLN A 346 -32.23 0.77 4.02
N ALA A 347 -32.80 0.25 2.93
CA ALA A 347 -33.03 1.00 1.70
C ALA A 347 -34.54 1.18 1.49
N ASP A 348 -34.97 2.41 1.32
CA ASP A 348 -36.30 2.78 0.89
C ASP A 348 -36.24 3.09 -0.62
N ILE A 349 -37.06 2.41 -1.42
CA ILE A 349 -36.96 2.36 -2.88
C ILE A 349 -38.28 2.80 -3.47
N LEU A 350 -38.25 3.76 -4.40
CA LEU A 350 -39.40 4.12 -5.23
C LEU A 350 -39.02 3.91 -6.71
N THR A 351 -39.79 3.11 -7.43
CA THR A 351 -39.61 2.91 -8.86
C THR A 351 -40.90 3.37 -9.58
N LEU A 352 -40.79 4.44 -10.37
CA LEU A 352 -41.84 4.88 -11.26
C LEU A 352 -41.71 4.17 -12.61
N ILE A 353 -42.82 3.65 -13.14
CA ILE A 353 -42.84 2.88 -14.38
C ILE A 353 -43.89 3.50 -15.28
N GLY A 354 -43.49 3.96 -16.49
CA GLY A 354 -44.36 4.62 -17.41
C GLY A 354 -43.79 4.69 -18.84
N SER A 355 -44.53 5.35 -19.74
CA SER A 355 -44.09 5.56 -21.14
C SER A 355 -43.41 6.91 -21.35
N THR A 356 -43.58 7.87 -20.44
CA THR A 356 -43.04 9.23 -20.47
C THR A 356 -42.20 9.50 -19.21
N PRO A 357 -41.13 10.34 -19.31
CA PRO A 357 -40.28 10.67 -18.16
C PRO A 357 -41.09 11.37 -17.04
N ALA A 358 -40.83 11.01 -15.80
CA ALA A 358 -41.41 11.57 -14.57
C ALA A 358 -42.95 11.39 -14.43
N VAL A 359 -43.59 10.67 -15.35
CA VAL A 359 -45.01 10.32 -15.26
C VAL A 359 -45.11 8.80 -15.17
N GLY A 360 -45.35 8.28 -13.96
CA GLY A 360 -45.53 6.86 -13.72
C GLY A 360 -46.97 6.43 -13.90
N ASP A 361 -47.24 5.55 -14.85
CA ASP A 361 -48.54 4.86 -14.98
C ASP A 361 -48.71 3.86 -13.83
N SER A 362 -47.62 3.35 -13.33
CA SER A 362 -47.53 2.48 -12.18
C SER A 362 -46.28 2.76 -11.36
N SER A 363 -46.27 2.32 -10.10
CA SER A 363 -45.08 2.41 -9.24
C SER A 363 -44.92 1.19 -8.36
N VAL A 364 -43.64 0.97 -7.95
CA VAL A 364 -43.30 0.02 -6.91
C VAL A 364 -42.62 0.77 -5.76
N VAL A 365 -43.21 0.63 -4.59
CA VAL A 365 -42.58 1.09 -3.34
C VAL A 365 -41.96 -0.12 -2.67
N GLY A 366 -40.64 -0.11 -2.55
CA GLY A 366 -39.84 -1.17 -1.99
C GLY A 366 -39.18 -0.77 -0.69
N LYS A 367 -39.00 -1.73 0.21
CA LYS A 367 -38.16 -1.61 1.38
C LYS A 367 -37.24 -2.83 1.43
N ASN A 368 -35.95 -2.57 1.52
CA ASN A 368 -34.95 -3.63 1.71
C ASN A 368 -34.27 -3.46 3.06
N LEU A 369 -34.34 -4.49 3.89
CA LEU A 369 -33.65 -4.61 5.16
C LEU A 369 -32.54 -5.65 5.01
N SER A 370 -31.29 -5.27 5.29
CA SER A 370 -30.15 -6.19 5.25
C SER A 370 -29.50 -6.28 6.61
N ASP A 371 -29.20 -7.53 7.03
CA ASP A 371 -28.32 -7.86 8.16
C ASP A 371 -27.11 -8.64 7.66
N SER A 372 -25.93 -8.19 7.98
CA SER A 372 -24.68 -8.79 7.52
C SER A 372 -23.69 -9.03 8.65
N LYS A 373 -23.06 -10.20 8.64
CA LYS A 373 -22.01 -10.57 9.59
C LYS A 373 -20.88 -11.27 8.87
N TYR A 374 -19.67 -10.71 8.99
CA TYR A 374 -18.45 -11.26 8.39
C TYR A 374 -17.39 -11.44 9.46
N THR A 375 -16.76 -12.61 9.49
CA THR A 375 -15.64 -12.93 10.36
C THR A 375 -14.51 -13.53 9.55
N GLY A 376 -13.29 -13.11 9.83
CA GLY A 376 -12.09 -13.68 9.23
C GLY A 376 -11.05 -13.95 10.30
N GLN A 377 -10.36 -15.08 10.19
CA GLN A 377 -9.28 -15.49 11.08
C GLN A 377 -8.15 -16.05 10.22
N THR A 378 -6.93 -15.59 10.46
CA THR A 378 -5.73 -16.09 9.78
C THR A 378 -4.66 -16.42 10.79
N TYR A 379 -3.98 -17.53 10.58
CA TYR A 379 -2.90 -18.06 11.40
C TYR A 379 -1.68 -18.24 10.50
N ASN A 380 -0.56 -17.64 10.86
CA ASN A 380 0.70 -17.75 10.13
C ASN A 380 1.80 -18.25 11.05
N LEU A 381 2.40 -19.37 10.72
CA LEU A 381 3.64 -19.86 11.32
C LEU A 381 4.77 -19.61 10.31
N ASN A 382 5.86 -19.01 10.76
CA ASN A 382 6.97 -18.67 9.88
C ASN A 382 8.31 -18.89 10.54
N TYR A 383 9.28 -19.32 9.73
CA TYR A 383 10.68 -19.45 10.09
C TYR A 383 11.54 -18.62 9.15
N LYS A 384 12.50 -17.91 9.69
CA LYS A 384 13.48 -17.15 8.93
C LYS A 384 14.88 -17.44 9.46
N SER A 385 15.79 -17.80 8.55
CA SER A 385 17.20 -18.02 8.82
C SER A 385 18.06 -17.10 7.94
N SER A 386 18.95 -16.32 8.56
CA SER A 386 20.04 -15.62 7.89
C SER A 386 21.29 -16.49 8.05
N ILE A 387 21.60 -17.28 7.01
CA ILE A 387 22.56 -18.38 7.10
C ILE A 387 23.99 -17.82 7.27
N ASP A 388 24.32 -16.78 6.52
CA ASP A 388 25.64 -16.13 6.56
C ASP A 388 25.53 -14.59 6.66
N THR A 389 26.69 -13.92 6.63
CA THR A 389 26.79 -12.45 6.61
C THR A 389 26.78 -11.88 5.19
N LEU A 390 26.84 -12.71 4.16
CA LEU A 390 26.85 -12.32 2.74
C LEU A 390 25.43 -12.08 2.20
N GLY A 391 24.40 -12.50 2.98
CA GLY A 391 22.99 -12.29 2.63
C GLY A 391 22.28 -13.56 2.17
N GLN A 392 22.82 -14.75 2.47
CA GLN A 392 22.12 -16.01 2.26
C GLN A 392 20.97 -16.14 3.27
N GLU A 393 19.75 -16.35 2.75
CA GLU A 393 18.54 -16.33 3.58
C GLU A 393 17.58 -17.46 3.16
N LEU A 394 16.99 -18.13 4.15
CA LEU A 394 15.89 -19.07 3.99
C LEU A 394 14.66 -18.54 4.73
N SER A 395 13.49 -18.54 4.06
CA SER A 395 12.19 -18.22 4.67
C SER A 395 11.21 -19.34 4.38
N ILE A 396 10.49 -19.79 5.41
CA ILE A 396 9.43 -20.79 5.33
C ILE A 396 8.19 -20.20 5.96
N ASP A 397 7.07 -20.24 5.26
CA ASP A 397 5.77 -19.73 5.72
C ASP A 397 4.71 -20.82 5.55
N ALA A 398 3.87 -21.02 6.56
CA ALA A 398 2.68 -21.85 6.54
C ALA A 398 1.49 -21.04 7.06
N ASP A 399 0.42 -21.01 6.28
CA ASP A 399 -0.76 -20.21 6.57
C ASP A 399 -2.02 -21.05 6.53
N TYR A 400 -2.92 -20.75 7.47
CA TYR A 400 -4.30 -21.18 7.44
C TYR A 400 -5.20 -19.95 7.60
N ALA A 401 -6.21 -19.83 6.74
CA ALA A 401 -7.22 -18.78 6.85
C ALA A 401 -8.62 -19.36 6.74
N ARG A 402 -9.54 -18.80 7.54
CA ARG A 402 -10.97 -19.12 7.49
C ARG A 402 -11.78 -17.84 7.51
N TYR A 403 -12.69 -17.74 6.56
CA TYR A 403 -13.65 -16.64 6.44
C TYR A 403 -15.06 -17.21 6.51
N ASN A 404 -15.93 -16.58 7.31
CA ASN A 404 -17.34 -16.89 7.34
C ASN A 404 -18.11 -15.60 7.05
N GLY A 405 -19.02 -15.67 6.11
CA GLY A 405 -19.95 -14.61 5.76
C GLY A 405 -21.38 -15.08 5.96
N ARG A 406 -22.24 -14.15 6.40
CA ARG A 406 -23.69 -14.33 6.36
C ARG A 406 -24.28 -12.97 6.04
N GLU A 407 -25.10 -12.92 5.04
CA GLU A 407 -25.94 -11.76 4.72
C GLU A 407 -27.35 -12.26 4.48
N VAL A 408 -28.31 -11.55 5.05
CA VAL A 408 -29.75 -11.82 4.86
C VAL A 408 -30.39 -10.52 4.46
N ASN A 409 -31.08 -10.53 3.35
CA ASN A 409 -31.84 -9.39 2.84
C ASN A 409 -33.34 -9.74 2.83
N ALA A 410 -34.16 -8.87 3.37
CA ALA A 410 -35.62 -8.99 3.38
C ALA A 410 -36.22 -7.85 2.54
N PHE A 411 -37.03 -8.21 1.58
CA PHE A 411 -37.65 -7.29 0.62
C PHE A 411 -39.17 -7.27 0.82
N ASP A 412 -39.72 -6.05 0.92
CA ASP A 412 -41.12 -5.75 0.95
C ASP A 412 -41.47 -4.86 -0.25
N ASN A 413 -42.33 -5.31 -1.14
CA ASN A 413 -42.63 -4.61 -2.37
C ASN A 413 -44.15 -4.42 -2.53
N LEU A 414 -44.57 -3.17 -2.61
CA LEU A 414 -45.97 -2.72 -2.80
C LEU A 414 -46.12 -2.17 -4.23
N TYR A 415 -47.22 -2.53 -4.89
CA TYR A 415 -47.47 -2.16 -6.29
C TYR A 415 -48.68 -1.25 -6.39
N PHE A 416 -48.50 -0.16 -7.14
CA PHE A 416 -49.56 0.85 -7.34
C PHE A 416 -49.78 1.16 -8.82
N ALA A 417 -51.01 1.46 -9.18
CA ALA A 417 -51.38 2.09 -10.46
C ALA A 417 -52.49 3.10 -10.19
N GLY A 418 -52.36 4.30 -10.76
CA GLY A 418 -53.30 5.40 -10.49
C GLY A 418 -53.43 5.76 -9.01
N GLY A 419 -52.36 5.55 -8.20
CA GLY A 419 -52.36 5.79 -6.75
C GLY A 419 -53.06 4.72 -5.92
N GLN A 420 -53.61 3.66 -6.51
CA GLN A 420 -54.26 2.52 -5.83
C GLN A 420 -53.33 1.31 -5.79
N GLN A 421 -53.28 0.60 -4.65
CA GLN A 421 -52.55 -0.66 -4.56
C GLN A 421 -53.24 -1.72 -5.43
N THR A 422 -52.49 -2.35 -6.35
CA THR A 422 -53.05 -3.25 -7.37
C THR A 422 -53.01 -4.71 -7.00
N ARG A 423 -52.15 -5.10 -6.06
CA ARG A 423 -52.00 -6.50 -5.62
C ARG A 423 -51.43 -6.59 -4.21
N ALA A 424 -51.52 -7.78 -3.61
CA ALA A 424 -50.89 -8.05 -2.32
C ALA A 424 -49.38 -7.77 -2.34
N PRO A 425 -48.77 -7.37 -1.21
CA PRO A 425 -47.33 -7.18 -1.09
C PRO A 425 -46.57 -8.43 -1.50
N TYR A 426 -45.50 -8.26 -2.27
CA TYR A 426 -44.59 -9.36 -2.58
C TYR A 426 -43.40 -9.32 -1.63
N LEU A 427 -43.40 -10.28 -0.71
CA LEU A 427 -42.41 -10.42 0.34
C LEU A 427 -41.47 -11.57 -0.01
N PHE A 428 -40.17 -11.32 -0.02
CA PHE A 428 -39.18 -12.36 -0.17
C PHE A 428 -37.92 -12.06 0.67
N GLN A 429 -37.17 -13.11 0.97
CA GLN A 429 -35.87 -13.02 1.62
C GLN A 429 -34.84 -13.78 0.83
N ASN A 430 -33.61 -13.29 0.85
CA ASN A 430 -32.48 -14.07 0.40
C ASN A 430 -31.33 -14.04 1.40
N GLY A 431 -30.51 -15.07 1.39
CA GLY A 431 -29.36 -15.15 2.29
C GLY A 431 -28.30 -16.07 1.76
N THR A 432 -27.04 -15.71 2.03
CA THR A 432 -25.88 -16.46 1.56
C THR A 432 -24.92 -16.74 2.73
N PRO A 433 -25.12 -17.81 3.52
CA PRO A 433 -24.02 -18.32 4.32
C PRO A 433 -22.86 -18.72 3.42
N SER A 434 -21.67 -18.22 3.70
CA SER A 434 -20.47 -18.55 2.94
C SER A 434 -19.31 -18.89 3.87
N VAL A 435 -18.54 -19.92 3.51
CA VAL A 435 -17.34 -20.35 4.22
C VAL A 435 -16.22 -20.52 3.23
N VAL A 436 -15.10 -19.80 3.46
CA VAL A 436 -13.88 -19.96 2.68
C VAL A 436 -12.76 -20.44 3.60
N LYS A 437 -12.08 -21.52 3.18
CA LYS A 437 -10.91 -22.08 3.87
C LYS A 437 -9.73 -22.04 2.92
N ILE A 438 -8.58 -21.55 3.41
CA ILE A 438 -7.34 -21.46 2.64
C ILE A 438 -6.22 -22.10 3.43
N TRP A 439 -5.51 -23.03 2.83
CA TRP A 439 -4.23 -23.56 3.30
C TRP A 439 -3.15 -23.15 2.33
N SER A 440 -2.02 -22.67 2.80
CA SER A 440 -0.92 -22.31 1.91
C SER A 440 0.44 -22.53 2.59
N GLY A 441 1.42 -22.94 1.79
CA GLY A 441 2.81 -23.11 2.20
C GLY A 441 3.74 -22.51 1.18
N LYS A 442 4.82 -21.85 1.65
CA LYS A 442 5.82 -21.20 0.80
C LYS A 442 7.22 -21.37 1.37
N ILE A 443 8.18 -21.62 0.50
CA ILE A 443 9.62 -21.65 0.82
C ILE A 443 10.34 -20.72 -0.15
N ASP A 444 11.06 -19.75 0.38
CA ASP A 444 11.90 -18.82 -0.38
C ASP A 444 13.37 -18.96 0.06
N TYR A 445 14.27 -19.04 -0.91
CA TYR A 445 15.70 -19.09 -0.70
C TYR A 445 16.42 -18.01 -1.49
N THR A 446 17.28 -17.25 -0.83
CA THR A 446 18.13 -16.24 -1.45
C THR A 446 19.58 -16.65 -1.30
N TYR A 447 20.30 -16.70 -2.41
CA TYR A 447 21.72 -17.07 -2.48
C TYR A 447 22.55 -15.97 -3.15
N PRO A 448 23.48 -15.33 -2.45
CA PRO A 448 24.46 -14.42 -3.04
C PRO A 448 25.49 -15.22 -3.83
N LEU A 449 25.46 -15.13 -5.16
CA LEU A 449 26.40 -15.84 -6.05
C LEU A 449 27.78 -15.20 -6.05
N GLN A 450 27.85 -13.88 -6.11
CA GLN A 450 29.07 -13.07 -6.15
C GLN A 450 28.75 -11.67 -5.59
N LYS A 451 29.79 -10.84 -5.45
CA LYS A 451 29.57 -9.42 -5.14
C LYS A 451 28.61 -8.82 -6.17
N ASP A 452 27.53 -8.18 -5.67
CA ASP A 452 26.48 -7.52 -6.49
C ASP A 452 25.64 -8.46 -7.38
N MET A 453 25.66 -9.80 -7.16
CA MET A 453 24.83 -10.77 -7.84
C MET A 453 24.15 -11.71 -6.85
N LYS A 454 22.82 -11.88 -6.95
CA LYS A 454 22.06 -12.81 -6.11
C LYS A 454 21.06 -13.60 -6.94
N LEU A 455 20.86 -14.83 -6.52
CA LEU A 455 19.83 -15.74 -6.99
C LEU A 455 18.72 -15.80 -5.93
N GLU A 456 17.47 -15.74 -6.34
CA GLU A 456 16.31 -15.99 -5.50
C GLU A 456 15.48 -17.10 -6.15
N ALA A 457 15.13 -18.11 -5.38
CA ALA A 457 14.29 -19.22 -5.82
C ALA A 457 13.23 -19.52 -4.77
N GLY A 458 12.11 -20.06 -5.17
CA GLY A 458 11.08 -20.46 -4.21
C GLY A 458 10.00 -21.32 -4.85
N ILE A 459 9.25 -21.97 -3.95
CA ILE A 459 8.10 -22.80 -4.27
C ILE A 459 6.93 -22.39 -3.39
N LYS A 460 5.71 -22.54 -3.91
CA LYS A 460 4.46 -22.26 -3.19
C LYS A 460 3.42 -23.30 -3.57
N THR A 461 2.61 -23.72 -2.60
CA THR A 461 1.36 -24.43 -2.82
C THR A 461 0.22 -23.75 -2.08
N SER A 462 -0.97 -23.76 -2.63
CA SER A 462 -2.17 -23.27 -1.96
C SER A 462 -3.40 -24.11 -2.31
N ILE A 463 -4.28 -24.32 -1.35
CA ILE A 463 -5.52 -25.06 -1.47
C ILE A 463 -6.63 -24.19 -0.91
N VAL A 464 -7.65 -23.95 -1.71
CA VAL A 464 -8.82 -23.14 -1.34
C VAL A 464 -10.07 -23.96 -1.53
N THR A 465 -10.97 -23.93 -0.54
CA THR A 465 -12.33 -24.43 -0.64
C THR A 465 -13.29 -23.32 -0.26
N THR A 466 -14.25 -23.04 -1.13
CA THR A 466 -15.33 -22.08 -0.91
C THR A 466 -16.66 -22.84 -0.95
N ASP A 467 -17.49 -22.65 0.07
CA ASP A 467 -18.84 -23.21 0.16
C ASP A 467 -19.84 -22.08 0.38
N ASN A 468 -20.75 -21.89 -0.57
CA ASN A 468 -21.78 -20.87 -0.56
C ASN A 468 -23.14 -21.55 -0.67
N ASP A 469 -24.01 -21.33 0.31
CA ASP A 469 -25.37 -21.88 0.38
C ASP A 469 -26.38 -20.73 0.23
N TYR A 470 -26.73 -20.40 -1.01
CA TYR A 470 -27.70 -19.34 -1.28
C TYR A 470 -29.12 -19.86 -1.12
N ARG A 471 -29.90 -19.18 -0.29
CA ARG A 471 -31.31 -19.51 -0.03
C ARG A 471 -32.21 -18.34 -0.43
N PHE A 472 -33.22 -18.62 -1.20
CA PHE A 472 -34.26 -17.69 -1.57
C PHE A 472 -35.60 -18.17 -1.00
N LEU A 473 -36.23 -17.35 -0.17
CA LEU A 473 -37.49 -17.66 0.51
C LEU A 473 -38.57 -16.70 0.03
N ASN A 474 -39.72 -17.25 -0.38
CA ASN A 474 -40.95 -16.51 -0.63
C ASN A 474 -41.86 -16.57 0.59
N PHE A 475 -42.53 -15.47 0.90
CA PHE A 475 -43.55 -15.47 1.94
C PHE A 475 -44.89 -15.94 1.33
N ASN A 476 -45.44 -17.03 1.83
CA ASN A 476 -46.75 -17.53 1.45
C ASN A 476 -47.80 -16.95 2.40
N SER A 477 -48.58 -16.01 1.91
CA SER A 477 -49.63 -15.35 2.69
C SER A 477 -50.80 -16.27 3.08
N GLY A 478 -50.99 -17.37 2.34
CA GLY A 478 -52.03 -18.37 2.66
C GLY A 478 -51.68 -19.26 3.85
N THR A 479 -50.39 -19.63 4.00
CA THR A 479 -49.86 -20.45 5.11
C THR A 479 -49.22 -19.59 6.20
N ASN A 480 -48.99 -18.30 5.95
CA ASN A 480 -48.28 -17.36 6.82
C ASN A 480 -46.84 -17.88 7.16
N GLN A 481 -46.17 -18.51 6.16
CA GLN A 481 -44.86 -19.09 6.36
C GLN A 481 -43.89 -18.66 5.23
N TRP A 482 -42.61 -18.69 5.57
CA TRP A 482 -41.53 -18.55 4.59
C TRP A 482 -41.21 -19.90 3.94
N GLU A 483 -41.35 -19.99 2.62
CA GLU A 483 -41.14 -21.21 1.84
C GLU A 483 -39.87 -21.05 0.98
N ASN A 484 -39.03 -22.10 0.98
CA ASN A 484 -37.81 -22.11 0.18
C ASN A 484 -38.13 -22.29 -1.31
N ASP A 485 -37.70 -21.35 -2.13
CA ASP A 485 -37.77 -21.46 -3.59
C ASP A 485 -36.54 -22.22 -4.11
N VAL A 486 -36.72 -23.50 -4.36
CA VAL A 486 -35.64 -24.39 -4.83
C VAL A 486 -35.14 -24.04 -6.23
N THR A 487 -35.93 -23.31 -7.02
CA THR A 487 -35.54 -22.88 -8.38
C THR A 487 -34.61 -21.65 -8.36
N ARG A 488 -34.59 -20.90 -7.25
CA ARG A 488 -33.75 -19.74 -7.03
C ARG A 488 -32.70 -19.95 -5.96
N SER A 489 -32.78 -21.07 -5.22
CA SER A 489 -31.78 -21.44 -4.21
C SER A 489 -30.75 -22.38 -4.80
N ASN A 490 -29.49 -22.24 -4.41
CA ASN A 490 -28.41 -23.09 -4.91
C ASN A 490 -27.24 -23.17 -3.91
N GLN A 491 -26.60 -24.32 -3.87
CA GLN A 491 -25.32 -24.49 -3.18
C GLN A 491 -24.19 -24.60 -4.20
N PHE A 492 -23.17 -23.77 -4.06
CA PHE A 492 -22.00 -23.76 -4.94
C PHE A 492 -20.71 -23.97 -4.15
N ILE A 493 -20.02 -25.08 -4.49
CA ILE A 493 -18.71 -25.41 -3.91
C ILE A 493 -17.63 -25.19 -4.96
N TYR A 494 -16.60 -24.43 -4.60
CA TYR A 494 -15.45 -24.20 -5.47
C TYR A 494 -14.15 -24.62 -4.76
N ASP A 495 -13.45 -25.58 -5.38
CA ASP A 495 -12.14 -26.05 -4.95
C ASP A 495 -11.07 -25.58 -5.93
N GLU A 496 -9.95 -25.12 -5.42
CA GLU A 496 -8.80 -24.68 -6.23
C GLU A 496 -7.49 -25.08 -5.57
N ASN A 497 -6.57 -25.60 -6.38
CA ASN A 497 -5.18 -25.84 -5.98
C ASN A 497 -4.24 -25.13 -6.96
N ILE A 498 -3.31 -24.32 -6.43
CA ILE A 498 -2.29 -23.60 -7.19
C ILE A 498 -0.91 -24.01 -6.68
N ASN A 499 -0.09 -24.58 -7.57
CA ASN A 499 1.31 -24.90 -7.30
C ASN A 499 2.21 -24.01 -8.15
N ALA A 500 3.22 -23.40 -7.55
CA ALA A 500 4.09 -22.45 -8.22
C ALA A 500 5.56 -22.65 -7.85
N ALA A 501 6.43 -22.40 -8.83
CA ALA A 501 7.87 -22.31 -8.63
C ALA A 501 8.42 -21.09 -9.36
N TYR A 502 9.45 -20.44 -8.80
CA TYR A 502 10.08 -19.29 -9.43
C TYR A 502 11.60 -19.28 -9.26
N LEU A 503 12.26 -18.63 -10.21
CA LEU A 503 13.67 -18.32 -10.21
C LEU A 503 13.87 -16.86 -10.60
N ASN A 504 14.74 -16.13 -9.87
CA ASN A 504 14.99 -14.72 -10.11
C ASN A 504 16.49 -14.43 -9.92
N VAL A 505 17.12 -13.80 -10.91
CA VAL A 505 18.53 -13.40 -10.89
C VAL A 505 18.59 -11.89 -10.88
N ASN A 506 19.35 -11.35 -9.93
CA ASN A 506 19.59 -9.91 -9.79
C ASN A 506 21.10 -9.67 -9.91
N LYS A 507 21.51 -8.73 -10.75
CA LYS A 507 22.90 -8.32 -10.89
C LYS A 507 23.01 -6.80 -10.96
N LYS A 508 23.95 -6.25 -10.19
CA LYS A 508 24.28 -4.84 -10.23
C LYS A 508 25.67 -4.68 -10.84
N PHE A 509 25.74 -3.82 -11.86
CA PHE A 509 26.98 -3.32 -12.48
C PHE A 509 27.23 -1.88 -12.01
N LYS A 510 28.37 -1.28 -12.43
CA LYS A 510 28.61 0.14 -12.19
C LYS A 510 27.54 0.98 -12.91
N GLY A 511 26.56 1.54 -12.16
CA GLY A 511 25.49 2.38 -12.70
C GLY A 511 24.32 1.64 -13.35
N THR A 512 24.40 0.32 -13.57
CA THR A 512 23.34 -0.51 -14.16
C THR A 512 22.89 -1.59 -13.20
N SER A 513 21.58 -1.83 -13.10
CA SER A 513 21.03 -2.94 -12.34
C SER A 513 20.07 -3.73 -13.23
N VAL A 514 20.20 -5.05 -13.26
CA VAL A 514 19.38 -5.96 -14.07
C VAL A 514 18.75 -7.02 -13.16
N GLN A 515 17.47 -7.30 -13.40
CA GLN A 515 16.77 -8.41 -12.77
C GLN A 515 15.99 -9.18 -13.85
N ILE A 516 16.12 -10.49 -13.86
CA ILE A 516 15.41 -11.39 -14.77
C ILE A 516 14.80 -12.49 -13.91
N GLY A 517 13.53 -12.75 -14.10
CA GLY A 517 12.80 -13.76 -13.34
C GLY A 517 11.81 -14.53 -14.22
N LEU A 518 11.58 -15.77 -13.86
CA LEU A 518 10.55 -16.63 -14.42
C LEU A 518 9.81 -17.33 -13.29
N ARG A 519 8.49 -17.33 -13.37
CA ARG A 519 7.59 -18.09 -12.49
C ARG A 519 6.70 -18.97 -13.31
N ALA A 520 6.51 -20.22 -12.89
CA ALA A 520 5.54 -21.16 -13.42
C ALA A 520 4.45 -21.41 -12.39
N GLU A 521 3.18 -21.42 -12.82
CA GLU A 521 2.03 -21.74 -11.97
C GLU A 521 1.14 -22.78 -12.64
N GLN A 522 0.92 -23.92 -11.96
CA GLN A 522 -0.08 -24.91 -12.28
C GLN A 522 -1.31 -24.68 -11.43
N THR A 523 -2.48 -24.54 -12.06
CA THR A 523 -3.77 -24.31 -11.41
C THR A 523 -4.74 -25.44 -11.77
N ASN A 524 -5.33 -26.06 -10.76
CA ASN A 524 -6.42 -27.02 -10.87
C ASN A 524 -7.63 -26.46 -10.13
N SER A 525 -8.78 -26.36 -10.79
CA SER A 525 -10.00 -25.88 -10.13
C SER A 525 -11.24 -26.67 -10.52
N LYS A 526 -12.20 -26.73 -9.58
CA LYS A 526 -13.49 -27.41 -9.74
C LYS A 526 -14.58 -26.56 -9.12
N GLY A 527 -15.47 -26.02 -9.94
CA GLY A 527 -16.73 -25.41 -9.50
C GLY A 527 -17.85 -26.45 -9.59
N ASN A 528 -18.60 -26.63 -8.51
CA ASN A 528 -19.71 -27.59 -8.42
C ASN A 528 -20.98 -26.86 -7.94
N SER A 529 -21.91 -26.58 -8.88
CA SER A 529 -23.26 -26.10 -8.60
C SER A 529 -24.12 -27.34 -8.28
N ILE A 530 -24.38 -27.58 -7.01
CA ILE A 530 -25.01 -28.83 -6.53
C ILE A 530 -26.45 -28.88 -6.99
N THR A 531 -27.21 -27.82 -6.84
CA THR A 531 -28.62 -27.74 -7.21
C THR A 531 -28.83 -27.87 -8.72
N GLU A 532 -27.95 -27.28 -9.52
CA GLU A 532 -28.01 -27.37 -11.00
C GLU A 532 -27.35 -28.64 -11.55
N SER A 533 -26.74 -29.48 -10.69
CA SER A 533 -25.95 -30.67 -11.07
C SER A 533 -24.87 -30.33 -12.09
N ARG A 534 -24.23 -29.18 -11.99
CA ARG A 534 -23.31 -28.64 -12.97
C ARG A 534 -21.89 -28.56 -12.43
N ILE A 535 -20.93 -29.15 -13.12
CA ILE A 535 -19.52 -29.15 -12.73
C ILE A 535 -18.70 -28.51 -13.84
N VAL A 536 -17.87 -27.50 -13.46
CA VAL A 536 -16.88 -26.85 -14.32
C VAL A 536 -15.48 -27.15 -13.77
N LYS A 537 -14.63 -27.82 -14.57
CA LYS A 537 -13.24 -28.12 -14.22
C LYS A 537 -12.28 -27.33 -15.10
N ARG A 538 -11.17 -26.89 -14.54
CA ARG A 538 -10.06 -26.25 -15.27
C ARG A 538 -8.73 -26.75 -14.76
N ASP A 539 -7.82 -26.99 -15.70
CA ASP A 539 -6.42 -27.36 -15.45
C ASP A 539 -5.55 -26.60 -16.45
N TYR A 540 -4.58 -25.80 -15.95
CA TYR A 540 -3.69 -25.04 -16.83
C TYR A 540 -2.36 -24.73 -16.17
N LEU A 541 -1.27 -24.77 -16.97
CA LEU A 541 0.08 -24.35 -16.62
C LEU A 541 0.40 -23.04 -17.34
N ASN A 542 0.89 -22.05 -16.60
CA ASN A 542 1.26 -20.75 -17.14
C ASN A 542 2.64 -20.30 -16.69
N PHE A 543 3.32 -19.54 -17.58
CA PHE A 543 4.61 -18.94 -17.32
C PHE A 543 4.51 -17.42 -17.26
N PHE A 544 5.20 -16.84 -16.27
CA PHE A 544 5.18 -15.43 -15.95
C PHE A 544 6.61 -14.85 -15.90
N PRO A 545 7.17 -14.49 -17.07
CA PRO A 545 8.46 -13.82 -17.14
C PRO A 545 8.39 -12.39 -16.63
N SER A 546 9.52 -11.91 -16.07
CA SER A 546 9.72 -10.52 -15.66
C SER A 546 11.15 -10.07 -15.93
N VAL A 547 11.32 -8.85 -16.43
CA VAL A 547 12.63 -8.24 -16.71
C VAL A 547 12.62 -6.80 -16.23
N PHE A 548 13.68 -6.41 -15.52
CA PHE A 548 13.91 -5.04 -15.07
C PHE A 548 15.32 -4.61 -15.41
N LEU A 549 15.44 -3.45 -15.97
CA LEU A 549 16.70 -2.78 -16.25
C LEU A 549 16.62 -1.37 -15.65
N ASN A 550 17.59 -0.99 -14.84
CA ASN A 550 17.72 0.38 -14.34
C ASN A 550 19.14 0.88 -14.61
N GLN A 551 19.25 2.07 -15.18
CA GLN A 551 20.49 2.73 -15.53
C GLN A 551 20.58 4.09 -14.86
N ASP A 552 21.61 4.29 -14.04
CA ASP A 552 21.99 5.60 -13.54
C ASP A 552 22.78 6.32 -14.64
N LEU A 553 22.15 7.29 -15.31
CA LEU A 553 22.79 8.07 -16.39
C LEU A 553 23.76 9.10 -15.81
N SER A 554 23.43 9.63 -14.61
CA SER A 554 24.27 10.54 -13.83
C SER A 554 23.82 10.54 -12.36
N LYS A 555 24.46 11.36 -11.51
CA LYS A 555 24.05 11.54 -10.09
C LYS A 555 22.59 12.01 -9.95
N ASN A 556 22.07 12.71 -10.97
CA ASN A 556 20.73 13.31 -10.94
C ASN A 556 19.73 12.67 -11.90
N HIS A 557 20.15 11.77 -12.78
CA HIS A 557 19.33 11.20 -13.83
C HIS A 557 19.39 9.69 -13.78
N SER A 558 18.23 9.03 -13.69
CA SER A 558 18.13 7.58 -13.83
C SER A 558 16.99 7.20 -14.76
N MET A 559 17.14 6.10 -15.46
CA MET A 559 16.18 5.56 -16.43
C MET A 559 15.96 4.08 -16.14
N GLY A 560 14.72 3.62 -16.26
CA GLY A 560 14.36 2.24 -16.02
C GLY A 560 13.45 1.69 -17.10
N LEU A 561 13.64 0.44 -17.48
CA LEU A 561 12.77 -0.32 -18.36
C LEU A 561 12.29 -1.56 -17.62
N SER A 562 11.01 -1.88 -17.72
CA SER A 562 10.48 -3.12 -17.14
C SER A 562 9.44 -3.78 -18.03
N TYR A 563 9.42 -5.11 -17.96
CA TYR A 563 8.41 -5.96 -18.57
C TYR A 563 7.97 -7.00 -17.57
N SER A 564 6.66 -7.28 -17.51
CA SER A 564 6.12 -8.43 -16.79
C SER A 564 4.85 -8.95 -17.43
N ARG A 565 4.65 -10.27 -17.34
CA ARG A 565 3.39 -10.94 -17.61
C ARG A 565 2.72 -11.31 -16.30
N ARG A 566 1.39 -11.10 -16.21
CA ARG A 566 0.60 -11.30 -15.00
C ARG A 566 -0.71 -12.02 -15.32
N ILE A 567 -1.33 -12.65 -14.32
CA ILE A 567 -2.66 -13.24 -14.38
C ILE A 567 -3.57 -12.58 -13.36
N ASP A 568 -4.84 -12.44 -13.68
CA ASP A 568 -5.86 -12.15 -12.70
C ASP A 568 -7.00 -13.15 -12.85
N ARG A 569 -7.23 -13.90 -11.77
CA ARG A 569 -8.25 -14.95 -11.72
C ARG A 569 -9.56 -14.33 -11.25
N PRO A 570 -10.73 -14.80 -11.75
CA PRO A 570 -12.01 -14.35 -11.22
C PRO A 570 -12.04 -14.48 -9.71
N ASP A 571 -12.67 -13.54 -9.03
CA ASP A 571 -12.98 -13.74 -7.61
C ASP A 571 -14.03 -14.83 -7.41
N TYR A 572 -14.05 -15.42 -6.21
CA TYR A 572 -14.91 -16.55 -5.92
C TYR A 572 -16.40 -16.23 -6.02
N GLY A 573 -16.79 -14.97 -5.68
CA GLY A 573 -18.17 -14.50 -5.82
C GLY A 573 -18.61 -14.36 -7.27
N SER A 574 -17.74 -13.87 -8.15
CA SER A 574 -18.03 -13.72 -9.59
C SER A 574 -18.21 -15.05 -10.33
N LEU A 575 -17.69 -16.15 -9.78
CA LEU A 575 -17.88 -17.51 -10.33
C LEU A 575 -19.18 -18.16 -9.87
N ASN A 576 -19.84 -17.60 -8.85
CA ASN A 576 -21.02 -18.17 -8.25
C ASN A 576 -22.27 -17.82 -9.09
N PRO A 577 -23.01 -18.78 -9.66
CA PRO A 577 -24.11 -18.51 -10.58
C PRO A 577 -25.40 -17.98 -9.92
N PHE A 578 -25.37 -17.62 -8.65
CA PHE A 578 -26.54 -17.16 -7.92
C PHE A 578 -27.06 -15.83 -8.44
N ILE A 579 -28.42 -15.69 -8.42
CA ILE A 579 -29.09 -14.44 -8.70
C ILE A 579 -29.25 -13.65 -7.41
N TYR A 580 -28.55 -12.54 -7.33
CA TYR A 580 -28.62 -11.61 -6.21
C TYR A 580 -29.48 -10.40 -6.58
N TYR A 581 -30.63 -10.22 -5.92
CA TYR A 581 -31.55 -9.14 -6.19
C TYR A 581 -31.10 -7.84 -5.49
N VAL A 582 -30.92 -6.79 -6.27
CA VAL A 582 -30.79 -5.41 -5.77
C VAL A 582 -32.18 -4.86 -5.50
N ASP A 583 -33.11 -5.11 -6.45
CA ASP A 583 -34.54 -4.87 -6.38
C ASP A 583 -35.25 -5.84 -7.33
N LEU A 584 -36.57 -5.68 -7.52
CA LEU A 584 -37.37 -6.55 -8.38
C LEU A 584 -37.00 -6.52 -9.87
N TYR A 585 -36.43 -5.41 -10.33
CA TYR A 585 -36.12 -5.17 -11.74
C TYR A 585 -34.61 -5.13 -12.01
N THR A 586 -33.81 -5.22 -10.93
CA THR A 586 -32.34 -5.15 -11.01
C THR A 586 -31.74 -6.29 -10.20
N TYR A 587 -30.96 -7.14 -10.85
CA TYR A 587 -30.29 -8.26 -10.20
C TYR A 587 -28.88 -8.46 -10.73
N GLN A 588 -28.05 -9.11 -9.93
CA GLN A 588 -26.70 -9.50 -10.27
C GLN A 588 -26.59 -11.02 -10.23
N PHE A 589 -25.78 -11.59 -11.12
CA PHE A 589 -25.40 -13.00 -11.05
C PHE A 589 -23.94 -13.21 -11.45
N GLY A 590 -23.32 -14.25 -10.91
CA GLY A 590 -21.96 -14.62 -11.28
C GLY A 590 -21.93 -15.54 -12.48
N ASN A 591 -20.75 -15.60 -13.12
CA ASN A 591 -20.50 -16.39 -14.32
C ASN A 591 -19.47 -17.48 -14.04
N PRO A 592 -19.85 -18.75 -13.87
CA PRO A 592 -18.92 -19.86 -13.60
C PRO A 592 -17.95 -20.15 -14.76
N PHE A 593 -18.21 -19.59 -15.95
CA PHE A 593 -17.37 -19.75 -17.14
C PHE A 593 -16.30 -18.72 -17.30
N LEU A 594 -16.19 -17.74 -16.41
CA LEU A 594 -15.14 -16.73 -16.46
C LEU A 594 -13.76 -17.37 -16.55
N LYS A 595 -12.98 -16.92 -17.53
CA LYS A 595 -11.57 -17.29 -17.71
C LYS A 595 -10.68 -16.30 -16.95
N PRO A 596 -9.48 -16.71 -16.53
CA PRO A 596 -8.49 -15.78 -16.06
C PRO A 596 -8.09 -14.81 -17.17
N GLN A 597 -7.84 -13.55 -16.81
CA GLN A 597 -7.28 -12.56 -17.73
C GLN A 597 -5.75 -12.49 -17.60
N TYR A 598 -5.06 -12.18 -18.70
CA TYR A 598 -3.60 -12.11 -18.76
C TYR A 598 -3.14 -10.75 -19.25
N THR A 599 -2.23 -10.13 -18.52
CA THR A 599 -1.70 -8.81 -18.85
C THR A 599 -0.21 -8.87 -19.14
N ASN A 600 0.21 -8.37 -20.30
CA ASN A 600 1.60 -8.02 -20.60
C ASN A 600 1.78 -6.52 -20.42
N SER A 601 2.73 -6.11 -19.58
CA SER A 601 3.01 -4.72 -19.25
C SER A 601 4.44 -4.33 -19.56
N PHE A 602 4.62 -3.21 -20.24
CA PHE A 602 5.91 -2.57 -20.52
C PHE A 602 5.92 -1.18 -19.89
N GLU A 603 6.98 -0.81 -19.20
CA GLU A 603 7.13 0.53 -18.63
C GLU A 603 8.53 1.08 -18.86
N LEU A 604 8.58 2.35 -19.32
CA LEU A 604 9.76 3.17 -19.37
C LEU A 604 9.65 4.27 -18.32
N SER A 605 10.59 4.34 -17.39
CA SER A 605 10.61 5.32 -16.31
C SER A 605 11.84 6.21 -16.40
N TYR A 606 11.67 7.49 -16.07
CA TYR A 606 12.74 8.46 -15.95
C TYR A 606 12.60 9.23 -14.65
N SER A 607 13.70 9.43 -13.94
CA SER A 607 13.76 10.21 -12.69
C SER A 607 14.82 11.28 -12.76
N PHE A 608 14.44 12.53 -12.48
CA PHE A 608 15.33 13.67 -12.37
C PHE A 608 15.45 14.15 -10.92
N LYS A 609 16.67 14.21 -10.38
CA LYS A 609 17.00 14.61 -8.98
C LYS A 609 16.14 13.90 -7.92
N LYS A 610 15.54 12.75 -8.25
CA LYS A 610 14.58 12.02 -7.42
C LYS A 610 13.33 12.83 -7.04
N THR A 611 13.14 14.01 -7.62
CA THR A 611 12.00 14.91 -7.38
C THR A 611 10.98 14.90 -8.51
N LEU A 612 11.40 14.74 -9.76
CA LEU A 612 10.51 14.56 -10.89
C LEU A 612 10.62 13.12 -11.39
N ASN A 613 9.53 12.39 -11.32
CA ASN A 613 9.45 11.00 -11.79
C ASN A 613 8.40 10.92 -12.89
N THR A 614 8.82 10.46 -14.07
CA THR A 614 7.95 10.27 -15.24
C THR A 614 7.96 8.80 -15.63
N THR A 615 6.80 8.23 -15.93
CA THR A 615 6.69 6.85 -16.41
C THR A 615 5.73 6.78 -17.59
N LEU A 616 6.19 6.19 -18.68
CA LEU A 616 5.39 5.80 -19.83
C LEU A 616 5.08 4.30 -19.70
N GLY A 617 3.83 3.93 -19.84
CA GLY A 617 3.41 2.55 -19.74
C GLY A 617 2.54 2.13 -20.93
N TYR A 618 2.71 0.88 -21.37
CA TYR A 618 1.82 0.19 -22.27
C TYR A 618 1.45 -1.16 -21.68
N SER A 619 0.17 -1.51 -21.70
CA SER A 619 -0.26 -2.85 -21.32
C SER A 619 -1.35 -3.35 -22.25
N ARG A 620 -1.30 -4.67 -22.50
CA ARG A 620 -2.34 -5.40 -23.21
C ARG A 620 -2.84 -6.53 -22.29
N THR A 621 -4.14 -6.51 -22.01
CA THR A 621 -4.83 -7.56 -21.26
C THR A 621 -5.74 -8.33 -22.21
N SER A 622 -5.62 -9.66 -22.22
CA SER A 622 -6.53 -10.57 -22.92
C SER A 622 -7.53 -11.18 -21.95
N ASP A 623 -8.70 -11.58 -22.47
CA ASP A 623 -9.82 -12.14 -21.71
C ASP A 623 -10.23 -11.24 -20.51
N VAL A 624 -10.31 -9.93 -20.71
CA VAL A 624 -10.57 -8.94 -19.66
C VAL A 624 -11.87 -9.26 -18.94
N ILE A 625 -11.81 -9.49 -17.64
CA ILE A 625 -12.98 -9.64 -16.78
C ILE A 625 -13.53 -8.24 -16.49
N THR A 626 -14.74 -7.98 -16.92
CA THR A 626 -15.41 -6.69 -16.68
C THR A 626 -16.87 -6.89 -16.32
N GLU A 627 -17.37 -5.99 -15.50
CA GLU A 627 -18.79 -5.89 -15.21
C GLU A 627 -19.53 -5.34 -16.41
N VAL A 628 -20.62 -5.98 -16.78
CA VAL A 628 -21.52 -5.54 -17.83
C VAL A 628 -22.92 -5.34 -17.23
N LEU A 629 -23.53 -4.20 -17.55
CA LEU A 629 -24.92 -3.92 -17.25
C LEU A 629 -25.70 -4.10 -18.54
N LEU A 630 -26.62 -5.07 -18.59
CA LEU A 630 -27.41 -5.39 -19.76
C LEU A 630 -28.89 -5.40 -19.40
N SER A 631 -29.71 -4.84 -20.28
CA SER A 631 -31.17 -4.93 -20.18
C SER A 631 -31.68 -6.19 -20.86
N ASP A 632 -32.48 -6.98 -20.12
CA ASP A 632 -33.39 -7.96 -20.72
C ASP A 632 -34.70 -7.25 -21.06
N THR A 633 -34.86 -6.89 -22.34
CA THR A 633 -36.05 -6.15 -22.80
C THR A 633 -37.33 -6.98 -22.69
N ALA A 634 -37.27 -8.30 -22.81
CA ALA A 634 -38.43 -9.18 -22.71
C ALA A 634 -38.94 -9.27 -21.26
N LYS A 635 -38.04 -9.37 -20.30
CA LYS A 635 -38.39 -9.37 -18.87
C LYS A 635 -38.45 -7.98 -18.25
N LYS A 636 -38.08 -6.96 -19.01
CA LYS A 636 -38.00 -5.55 -18.54
C LYS A 636 -37.09 -5.38 -17.32
N THR A 637 -36.04 -6.24 -17.20
CA THR A 637 -35.08 -6.24 -16.09
C THR A 637 -33.71 -5.73 -16.53
N LEU A 638 -32.95 -5.19 -15.57
CA LEU A 638 -31.53 -4.88 -15.70
C LEU A 638 -30.73 -5.92 -14.94
N PHE A 639 -29.74 -6.52 -15.56
CA PHE A 639 -28.86 -7.45 -14.87
C PHE A 639 -27.39 -7.05 -14.97
N ILE A 640 -26.69 -7.36 -13.91
CA ILE A 640 -25.28 -7.13 -13.73
C ILE A 640 -24.57 -8.48 -13.74
N SER A 641 -23.60 -8.65 -14.61
CA SER A 641 -22.78 -9.88 -14.64
C SER A 641 -21.33 -9.52 -14.96
N ASN A 642 -20.40 -10.40 -14.59
CA ASN A 642 -19.03 -10.35 -15.06
C ASN A 642 -18.85 -11.17 -16.32
N GLU A 643 -18.26 -10.58 -17.35
CA GLU A 643 -17.99 -11.21 -18.63
C GLU A 643 -16.52 -11.05 -19.03
N ASN A 644 -16.02 -11.96 -19.87
CA ASN A 644 -14.71 -11.82 -20.47
C ASN A 644 -14.84 -11.01 -21.79
N LEU A 645 -14.37 -9.76 -21.80
CA LEU A 645 -14.11 -9.04 -23.04
C LEU A 645 -12.82 -9.56 -23.68
N ALA A 646 -12.67 -9.46 -25.02
CA ALA A 646 -11.53 -10.05 -25.70
C ALA A 646 -10.21 -9.36 -25.32
N THR A 647 -10.17 -8.02 -25.34
CA THR A 647 -8.92 -7.28 -25.15
C THR A 647 -9.13 -5.90 -24.54
N GLN A 648 -8.22 -5.53 -23.64
CA GLN A 648 -7.99 -4.14 -23.22
C GLN A 648 -6.57 -3.71 -23.59
N LYS A 649 -6.42 -2.57 -24.22
CA LYS A 649 -5.14 -1.87 -24.44
C LYS A 649 -5.12 -0.61 -23.60
N SER A 650 -4.05 -0.40 -22.83
CA SER A 650 -3.87 0.78 -21.99
C SER A 650 -2.52 1.43 -22.25
N TYR A 651 -2.53 2.72 -22.56
CA TYR A 651 -1.36 3.58 -22.67
C TYR A 651 -1.43 4.59 -21.53
N ASN A 652 -0.36 4.80 -20.79
CA ASN A 652 -0.37 5.74 -19.69
C ASN A 652 0.92 6.55 -19.60
N LEU A 653 0.77 7.80 -19.18
CA LEU A 653 1.84 8.71 -18.78
C LEU A 653 1.57 9.13 -17.34
N ASN A 654 2.48 8.80 -16.43
CA ASN A 654 2.43 9.25 -15.05
C ASN A 654 3.56 10.22 -14.76
N ILE A 655 3.23 11.37 -14.18
CA ILE A 655 4.19 12.40 -13.74
C ILE A 655 3.94 12.64 -12.25
N SER A 656 4.97 12.43 -11.44
CA SER A 656 4.95 12.66 -9.99
C SER A 656 6.04 13.65 -9.61
N SER A 657 5.65 14.71 -8.91
CA SER A 657 6.56 15.81 -8.58
C SER A 657 6.36 16.28 -7.12
N PRO A 658 7.01 15.63 -6.14
CA PRO A 658 7.12 16.15 -4.79
C PRO A 658 8.14 17.28 -4.74
N LEU A 659 7.70 18.51 -4.46
CA LEU A 659 8.56 19.70 -4.44
C LEU A 659 8.45 20.44 -3.10
N PRO A 660 9.56 20.71 -2.43
CA PRO A 660 9.60 21.75 -1.38
C PRO A 660 9.66 23.13 -2.07
N ILE A 661 8.53 23.86 -2.07
CA ILE A 661 8.46 25.21 -2.66
C ILE A 661 9.24 26.18 -1.77
N THR A 662 8.99 26.10 -0.47
CA THR A 662 9.72 26.86 0.56
C THR A 662 9.99 25.95 1.78
N LYS A 663 10.64 26.47 2.83
CA LYS A 663 10.84 25.73 4.09
C LYS A 663 9.52 25.42 4.82
N TRP A 664 8.48 26.21 4.58
CA TRP A 664 7.18 26.10 5.24
C TRP A 664 6.08 25.57 4.32
N TRP A 665 6.33 25.42 2.99
CA TRP A 665 5.37 24.95 2.02
C TRP A 665 5.97 23.85 1.14
N SER A 666 5.39 22.69 1.18
CA SER A 666 5.71 21.56 0.29
C SER A 666 4.46 21.13 -0.48
N THR A 667 4.66 20.71 -1.72
CA THR A 667 3.60 20.21 -2.59
C THR A 667 3.96 18.82 -3.11
N ASN A 668 2.95 17.97 -3.26
CA ASN A 668 3.06 16.69 -3.96
C ASN A 668 1.97 16.64 -5.04
N ASN A 669 2.39 16.70 -6.29
CA ASN A 669 1.48 16.69 -7.42
C ASN A 669 1.67 15.41 -8.22
N ASN A 670 0.57 14.77 -8.60
CA ASN A 670 0.56 13.57 -9.41
C ASN A 670 -0.44 13.74 -10.56
N LEU A 671 0.04 13.61 -11.78
CA LEU A 671 -0.77 13.59 -12.98
C LEU A 671 -0.62 12.22 -13.65
N THR A 672 -1.72 11.53 -13.88
CA THR A 672 -1.76 10.32 -14.70
C THR A 672 -2.70 10.56 -15.86
N VAL A 673 -2.15 10.58 -17.07
CA VAL A 673 -2.90 10.61 -18.33
C VAL A 673 -2.92 9.21 -18.89
N TYR A 674 -4.08 8.70 -19.28
CA TYR A 674 -4.19 7.34 -19.84
C TYR A 674 -5.25 7.26 -20.93
N TYR A 675 -5.00 6.38 -21.91
CA TYR A 675 -5.95 5.98 -22.92
C TYR A 675 -6.24 4.50 -22.76
N ASN A 676 -7.47 4.18 -22.36
CA ASN A 676 -7.96 2.80 -22.28
C ASN A 676 -8.87 2.52 -23.48
N ARG A 677 -8.63 1.37 -24.13
CA ARG A 677 -9.44 0.86 -25.23
C ARG A 677 -9.84 -0.57 -24.94
N PHE A 678 -11.14 -0.83 -24.97
CA PHE A 678 -11.78 -2.13 -24.78
C PHE A 678 -12.33 -2.63 -26.12
N GLU A 679 -12.08 -3.89 -26.44
CA GLU A 679 -12.51 -4.51 -27.68
C GLU A 679 -13.11 -5.88 -27.37
N SER A 680 -14.26 -6.19 -27.97
CA SER A 680 -14.86 -7.52 -27.97
C SER A 680 -15.44 -7.83 -29.35
N PRO A 681 -15.17 -9.02 -29.93
CA PRO A 681 -15.77 -9.42 -31.22
C PRO A 681 -17.27 -9.62 -31.10
N SER A 682 -17.76 -9.99 -29.91
CA SER A 682 -19.19 -10.15 -29.66
C SER A 682 -19.49 -9.84 -28.19
N LEU A 683 -20.26 -8.78 -27.98
CA LEU A 683 -20.85 -8.42 -26.69
C LEU A 683 -22.30 -8.03 -26.95
N ALA A 684 -23.25 -8.65 -26.25
CA ALA A 684 -24.69 -8.47 -26.55
C ALA A 684 -25.02 -8.68 -28.05
N ASN A 685 -24.41 -9.71 -28.66
CA ASN A 685 -24.54 -10.13 -30.08
C ASN A 685 -24.04 -9.12 -31.13
N ALA A 686 -23.19 -8.17 -30.73
CA ALA A 686 -22.59 -7.18 -31.65
C ALA A 686 -21.10 -6.97 -31.33
N PRO A 687 -20.28 -6.58 -32.31
CA PRO A 687 -18.92 -6.12 -32.04
C PRO A 687 -18.94 -4.89 -31.12
N TYR A 688 -18.04 -4.89 -30.15
CA TYR A 688 -17.90 -3.77 -29.22
C TYR A 688 -16.49 -3.21 -29.26
N GLU A 689 -16.42 -1.91 -29.37
CA GLU A 689 -15.20 -1.12 -29.23
C GLU A 689 -15.50 0.17 -28.51
N SER A 690 -14.73 0.45 -27.45
CA SER A 690 -14.84 1.73 -26.75
C SER A 690 -13.46 2.12 -26.24
N GLY A 691 -13.11 3.40 -26.39
CA GLY A 691 -11.86 3.93 -25.91
C GLY A 691 -11.96 5.41 -25.55
N ARG A 692 -11.18 5.81 -24.52
CA ARG A 692 -11.18 7.20 -24.07
C ARG A 692 -9.85 7.61 -23.49
N LEU A 693 -9.42 8.83 -23.87
CA LEU A 693 -8.35 9.55 -23.19
C LEU A 693 -8.91 10.17 -21.92
N SER A 694 -8.27 9.88 -20.80
CA SER A 694 -8.68 10.31 -19.46
C SER A 694 -7.48 10.75 -18.66
N PHE A 695 -7.67 11.52 -17.62
CA PHE A 695 -6.60 11.86 -16.70
C PHE A 695 -7.09 11.95 -15.25
N ASN A 696 -6.17 11.66 -14.33
CA ASN A 696 -6.34 11.85 -12.90
C ASN A 696 -5.27 12.85 -12.43
N PHE A 697 -5.69 13.86 -11.70
CA PHE A 697 -4.80 14.82 -11.06
C PHE A 697 -5.04 14.80 -9.55
N ASN A 698 -3.98 14.55 -8.79
CA ASN A 698 -4.00 14.61 -7.34
C ASN A 698 -2.97 15.64 -6.88
N THR A 699 -3.36 16.50 -5.97
CA THR A 699 -2.49 17.49 -5.36
C THR A 699 -2.60 17.44 -3.84
N ASN A 700 -1.47 17.58 -3.16
CA ASN A 700 -1.43 17.74 -1.72
C ASN A 700 -0.48 18.88 -1.36
N GLN A 701 -1.00 19.87 -0.65
CA GLN A 701 -0.31 21.04 -0.18
C GLN A 701 -0.13 20.93 1.32
N THR A 702 1.10 20.92 1.82
CA THR A 702 1.40 20.94 3.25
C THR A 702 2.03 22.26 3.61
N ILE A 703 1.39 22.98 4.53
CA ILE A 703 1.82 24.26 5.04
C ILE A 703 2.21 24.07 6.51
N THR A 704 3.50 24.19 6.82
CA THR A 704 4.04 24.13 8.17
C THR A 704 3.89 25.50 8.81
N LEU A 705 2.87 25.66 9.67
CA LEU A 705 2.57 26.92 10.35
C LEU A 705 3.62 27.23 11.44
N ASN A 706 4.09 26.18 12.12
CA ASN A 706 5.20 26.22 13.08
C ASN A 706 5.76 24.79 13.30
N SER A 707 6.75 24.63 14.19
CA SER A 707 7.42 23.34 14.43
C SER A 707 6.50 22.21 14.93
N THR A 708 5.29 22.52 15.38
CA THR A 708 4.33 21.57 15.93
C THR A 708 3.01 21.52 15.17
N THR A 709 2.74 22.47 14.26
CA THR A 709 1.43 22.64 13.63
C THR A 709 1.57 22.65 12.10
N ASN A 710 0.83 21.78 11.44
CA ASN A 710 0.73 21.69 9.97
C ASN A 710 -0.72 21.86 9.52
N PHE A 711 -0.90 22.62 8.44
CA PHE A 711 -2.14 22.68 7.68
C PHE A 711 -1.96 21.94 6.36
N GLU A 712 -2.94 21.16 5.97
CA GLU A 712 -2.95 20.38 4.73
C GLU A 712 -4.18 20.73 3.90
N LEU A 713 -3.97 20.92 2.60
CA LEU A 713 -5.00 21.07 1.59
C LEU A 713 -4.78 20.01 0.53
N SER A 714 -5.75 19.13 0.32
CA SER A 714 -5.69 18.06 -0.68
C SER A 714 -6.82 18.21 -1.68
N GLY A 715 -6.54 17.94 -2.94
CA GLY A 715 -7.55 17.95 -3.99
C GLY A 715 -7.29 16.83 -4.98
N TYR A 716 -8.36 16.26 -5.53
CA TYR A 716 -8.28 15.34 -6.64
C TYR A 716 -9.33 15.67 -7.72
N TYR A 717 -8.99 15.34 -8.94
CA TYR A 717 -9.86 15.41 -10.11
C TYR A 717 -9.63 14.17 -10.97
N VAL A 718 -10.71 13.46 -11.28
CA VAL A 718 -10.74 12.35 -12.25
C VAL A 718 -11.61 12.79 -13.40
N SER A 719 -11.06 12.82 -14.61
CA SER A 719 -11.82 13.19 -15.81
C SER A 719 -12.80 12.07 -16.21
N LYS A 720 -13.68 12.36 -17.14
CA LYS A 720 -14.57 11.36 -17.72
C LYS A 720 -13.75 10.17 -18.27
N GLN A 721 -14.17 8.93 -17.94
CA GLN A 721 -13.43 7.73 -18.28
C GLN A 721 -14.36 6.60 -18.76
N VAL A 722 -13.78 5.64 -19.49
CA VAL A 722 -14.45 4.39 -19.86
C VAL A 722 -13.88 3.23 -19.05
N TYR A 723 -14.77 2.38 -18.56
CA TYR A 723 -14.42 1.14 -17.86
C TYR A 723 -15.33 0.01 -18.33
N GLY A 724 -14.78 -0.95 -19.10
CA GLY A 724 -15.58 -1.97 -19.77
C GLY A 724 -16.66 -1.32 -20.63
N THR A 725 -17.91 -1.56 -20.29
CA THR A 725 -19.11 -0.99 -20.96
C THR A 725 -19.64 0.27 -20.30
N LEU A 726 -19.00 0.76 -19.27
CA LEU A 726 -19.45 1.91 -18.47
C LEU A 726 -18.71 3.19 -18.88
N LEU A 727 -19.45 4.29 -18.98
CA LEU A 727 -18.94 5.63 -19.16
C LEU A 727 -19.19 6.41 -17.86
N ILE A 728 -18.10 6.75 -17.17
CA ILE A 728 -18.13 7.37 -15.85
C ILE A 728 -17.80 8.85 -15.98
N ASP A 729 -18.67 9.73 -15.49
CA ASP A 729 -18.48 11.18 -15.52
C ASP A 729 -17.39 11.65 -14.53
N PRO A 730 -16.89 12.89 -14.70
CA PRO A 730 -15.83 13.42 -13.85
C PRO A 730 -16.20 13.43 -12.36
N MET A 731 -15.20 13.17 -11.51
CA MET A 731 -15.35 13.18 -10.04
C MET A 731 -14.20 13.97 -9.42
N TYR A 732 -14.51 14.81 -8.45
CA TYR A 732 -13.53 15.65 -7.77
C TYR A 732 -13.92 15.96 -6.34
N ALA A 733 -12.94 16.29 -5.48
CA ALA A 733 -13.17 16.80 -4.12
C ALA A 733 -11.97 17.58 -3.61
N ILE A 734 -12.22 18.36 -2.55
CA ILE A 734 -11.22 19.11 -1.79
C ILE A 734 -11.37 18.73 -0.31
N ASP A 735 -10.26 18.34 0.30
CA ASP A 735 -10.15 17.99 1.71
C ASP A 735 -9.20 18.97 2.43
N MET A 736 -9.47 19.26 3.69
CA MET A 736 -8.64 20.12 4.55
C MET A 736 -8.30 19.43 5.86
N GLY A 737 -7.13 19.71 6.41
CA GLY A 737 -6.67 19.13 7.66
C GLY A 737 -5.80 20.10 8.47
N LEU A 738 -5.96 20.09 9.77
CA LEU A 738 -5.09 20.77 10.72
C LEU A 738 -4.58 19.77 11.74
N SER A 739 -3.26 19.68 11.89
CA SER A 739 -2.62 18.75 12.80
C SER A 739 -1.68 19.48 13.75
N LYS A 740 -1.78 19.20 15.04
CA LYS A 740 -0.94 19.80 16.08
C LYS A 740 -0.37 18.76 17.02
N ASN A 741 0.93 18.81 17.23
CA ASN A 741 1.67 17.96 18.15
C ASN A 741 1.90 18.68 19.48
N PHE A 742 1.79 17.94 20.59
CA PHE A 742 2.04 18.35 21.95
C PHE A 742 2.96 17.34 22.63
N MET A 743 3.51 17.67 23.82
CA MET A 743 4.29 16.77 24.68
C MET A 743 5.43 16.09 23.88
N ASP A 744 6.29 16.87 23.22
CA ASP A 744 7.38 16.36 22.38
C ASP A 744 6.91 15.29 21.36
N LYS A 745 5.79 15.56 20.68
CA LYS A 745 5.13 14.69 19.67
C LYS A 745 4.51 13.41 20.26
N LYS A 746 4.38 13.27 21.58
CA LYS A 746 3.68 12.14 22.19
C LYS A 746 2.18 12.24 22.02
N LEU A 747 1.61 13.45 22.07
CA LEU A 747 0.19 13.70 21.82
C LEU A 747 0.02 14.42 20.50
N ASN A 748 -0.82 13.90 19.62
CA ASN A 748 -1.22 14.53 18.35
C ASN A 748 -2.73 14.73 18.34
N ILE A 749 -3.17 15.91 17.96
CA ILE A 749 -4.58 16.24 17.71
C ILE A 749 -4.70 16.62 16.24
N LYS A 750 -5.63 15.96 15.53
CA LYS A 750 -5.95 16.25 14.14
C LYS A 750 -7.42 16.62 14.01
N LEU A 751 -7.67 17.72 13.29
CA LEU A 751 -8.98 18.09 12.76
C LEU A 751 -8.94 17.91 11.24
N ALA A 752 -9.96 17.32 10.67
CA ALA A 752 -10.07 17.11 9.23
C ALA A 752 -11.50 17.40 8.74
N ALA A 753 -11.60 17.99 7.58
CA ALA A 753 -12.84 18.18 6.84
C ALA A 753 -12.68 17.52 5.47
N ASN A 754 -13.38 16.42 5.24
CA ASN A 754 -13.37 15.71 3.97
C ASN A 754 -14.47 16.26 3.08
N ASP A 755 -14.18 16.37 1.77
CA ASP A 755 -15.12 16.87 0.76
C ASP A 755 -15.83 18.15 1.22
N VAL A 756 -15.04 19.18 1.53
CA VAL A 756 -15.52 20.43 2.17
C VAL A 756 -16.70 21.05 1.45
N PHE A 757 -16.77 20.89 0.13
CA PHE A 757 -17.83 21.46 -0.71
C PHE A 757 -18.92 20.47 -1.08
N ASN A 758 -18.88 19.22 -0.56
CA ASN A 758 -19.85 18.14 -0.83
C ASN A 758 -20.02 17.83 -2.34
N LEU A 759 -18.89 17.74 -3.06
CA LEU A 759 -18.84 17.62 -4.52
C LEU A 759 -18.81 16.16 -5.03
N ARG A 760 -18.55 15.20 -4.18
CA ARG A 760 -18.42 13.79 -4.56
C ARG A 760 -19.76 13.22 -4.97
N GLU A 761 -19.86 12.90 -6.24
CA GLU A 761 -21.02 12.26 -6.88
C GLU A 761 -20.51 11.35 -8.00
N SER A 762 -21.14 10.21 -8.24
CA SER A 762 -20.84 9.32 -9.37
C SER A 762 -22.01 9.32 -10.34
N LYS A 763 -21.72 9.56 -11.63
CA LYS A 763 -22.68 9.43 -12.73
C LYS A 763 -22.12 8.44 -13.74
N ILE A 764 -22.92 7.43 -14.05
CA ILE A 764 -22.54 6.33 -14.94
C ILE A 764 -23.60 6.21 -16.02
N THR A 765 -23.14 6.15 -17.27
CA THR A 765 -23.99 5.87 -18.44
C THR A 765 -23.42 4.68 -19.21
N SER A 766 -24.20 4.11 -20.10
CA SER A 766 -23.72 3.05 -20.98
C SER A 766 -22.75 3.59 -22.03
N ALA A 767 -21.71 2.85 -22.30
CA ALA A 767 -20.88 2.98 -23.51
C ALA A 767 -21.40 2.07 -24.66
N LEU A 768 -22.42 1.24 -24.42
CA LEU A 768 -23.10 0.43 -25.43
C LEU A 768 -24.27 1.22 -26.02
N PRO A 769 -24.29 1.47 -27.36
CA PRO A 769 -25.38 2.21 -27.99
C PRO A 769 -26.76 1.57 -27.82
N SER A 770 -26.81 0.25 -27.66
CA SER A 770 -28.07 -0.49 -27.46
C SER A 770 -28.65 -0.37 -26.06
N GLN A 771 -27.94 0.22 -25.11
CA GLN A 771 -28.34 0.35 -23.72
C GLN A 771 -28.52 1.83 -23.35
N ASN A 772 -29.67 2.18 -22.77
CA ASN A 772 -29.95 3.55 -22.35
C ASN A 772 -30.30 3.58 -20.85
N TYR A 773 -29.27 3.85 -20.04
CA TYR A 773 -29.43 4.06 -18.60
C TYR A 773 -28.52 5.17 -18.09
N LEU A 774 -28.96 5.79 -17.01
CA LEU A 774 -28.19 6.73 -16.20
C LEU A 774 -28.26 6.27 -14.74
N VAL A 775 -27.12 5.98 -14.16
CA VAL A 775 -27.00 5.68 -12.72
C VAL A 775 -26.31 6.87 -12.06
N LYS A 776 -26.99 7.50 -11.08
CA LYS A 776 -26.41 8.53 -10.24
C LYS A 776 -26.27 7.98 -8.83
N GLN A 777 -25.16 8.23 -8.19
CA GLN A 777 -24.95 7.81 -6.83
C GLN A 777 -24.32 8.95 -6.02
N LYS A 778 -24.99 9.30 -4.92
CA LYS A 778 -24.53 10.29 -3.93
C LYS A 778 -24.39 9.59 -2.59
N TRP A 779 -23.24 9.74 -1.97
CA TRP A 779 -22.99 9.19 -0.62
C TRP A 779 -22.52 10.29 0.32
N GLU A 780 -22.60 10.01 1.61
CA GLU A 780 -22.10 10.92 2.64
C GLU A 780 -20.57 11.02 2.59
N SER A 781 -20.08 12.03 1.90
CA SER A 781 -18.64 12.31 1.70
C SER A 781 -18.16 13.50 2.53
N GLN A 782 -19.04 14.47 2.81
CA GLN A 782 -18.71 15.61 3.67
C GLN A 782 -18.75 15.19 5.13
N VAL A 783 -17.55 15.05 5.74
CA VAL A 783 -17.40 14.57 7.12
C VAL A 783 -16.32 15.38 7.82
N PHE A 784 -16.70 15.98 8.96
CA PHE A 784 -15.77 16.61 9.89
C PHE A 784 -15.29 15.57 10.92
N ARG A 785 -13.98 15.54 11.18
CA ARG A 785 -13.38 14.55 12.08
C ARG A 785 -12.42 15.23 13.05
N ALA A 786 -12.40 14.74 14.29
CA ALA A 786 -11.38 15.02 15.28
C ALA A 786 -10.76 13.69 15.73
N THR A 787 -9.44 13.64 15.76
CA THR A 787 -8.70 12.45 16.21
C THR A 787 -7.63 12.87 17.20
N ILE A 788 -7.55 12.16 18.31
CA ILE A 788 -6.52 12.30 19.34
C ILE A 788 -5.71 11.01 19.36
N THR A 789 -4.39 11.14 19.26
CA THR A 789 -3.45 10.00 19.32
C THR A 789 -2.41 10.26 20.39
N TYR A 790 -2.31 9.34 21.36
CA TYR A 790 -1.27 9.37 22.39
C TYR A 790 -0.29 8.21 22.18
N ARG A 791 1.00 8.54 22.13
CA ARG A 791 2.12 7.58 21.97
C ARG A 791 2.88 7.48 23.27
N PHE A 792 3.14 6.25 23.72
CA PHE A 792 3.86 5.97 24.95
C PHE A 792 5.04 5.04 24.71
N GLY A 793 5.99 5.03 25.67
CA GLY A 793 7.19 4.24 25.57
C GLY A 793 8.29 4.89 24.70
N SER A 794 9.35 4.15 24.44
CA SER A 794 10.50 4.64 23.68
C SER A 794 10.28 4.45 22.18
N ASN A 795 10.52 5.50 21.39
CA ASN A 795 10.49 5.43 19.92
C ASN A 795 11.66 4.61 19.34
N ASN A 796 12.63 4.19 20.17
CA ASN A 796 13.84 3.47 19.79
C ASN A 796 13.74 1.94 19.92
N ILE A 797 12.55 1.35 20.01
CA ILE A 797 12.34 -0.08 20.17
C ILE A 797 12.13 -0.74 18.81
N LYS A 798 12.80 -1.87 18.55
CA LYS A 798 12.64 -2.61 17.29
C LYS A 798 11.23 -3.20 17.20
N GLY A 799 10.48 -2.81 16.17
CA GLY A 799 9.16 -3.34 15.87
C GLY A 799 9.15 -4.82 15.44
N ALA A 800 7.95 -5.37 15.24
CA ALA A 800 7.78 -6.72 14.74
C ALA A 800 8.47 -6.93 13.38
N ARG A 801 8.95 -8.16 13.13
CA ARG A 801 9.66 -8.55 11.91
C ARG A 801 8.72 -8.48 10.69
N GLU A 802 9.27 -8.10 9.51
CA GLU A 802 8.58 -8.22 8.22
C GLU A 802 8.39 -9.68 7.83
N ARG A 803 7.19 -9.99 7.31
CA ARG A 803 6.81 -11.33 6.87
C ARG A 803 5.93 -11.23 5.65
N SER A 804 5.98 -12.22 4.74
CA SER A 804 4.99 -12.45 3.70
C SER A 804 4.12 -13.63 4.10
N SER A 805 2.82 -13.62 3.78
CA SER A 805 1.99 -14.81 3.92
C SER A 805 1.96 -15.54 2.58
N SER A 806 1.91 -16.87 2.63
CA SER A 806 1.81 -17.70 1.44
C SER A 806 0.38 -17.77 0.87
N ALA A 807 -0.64 -17.42 1.66
CA ALA A 807 -2.05 -17.44 1.26
C ALA A 807 -2.55 -16.11 0.65
N ASP A 808 -1.67 -15.21 0.34
CA ASP A 808 -1.95 -13.83 -0.01
C ASP A 808 -2.81 -13.62 -1.27
N ALA A 809 -2.52 -14.38 -2.32
CA ALA A 809 -3.21 -14.26 -3.60
C ALA A 809 -4.65 -14.81 -3.52
N GLU A 810 -4.81 -15.90 -2.79
CA GLU A 810 -6.08 -16.60 -2.63
C GLU A 810 -7.04 -15.81 -1.74
N ALA A 811 -6.54 -15.26 -0.65
CA ALA A 811 -7.34 -14.49 0.30
C ALA A 811 -7.94 -13.20 -0.29
N LYS A 812 -7.29 -12.58 -1.28
CA LYS A 812 -7.83 -11.42 -2.01
C LYS A 812 -9.05 -11.74 -2.84
N ARG A 813 -9.18 -12.97 -3.28
CA ARG A 813 -10.31 -13.42 -4.09
C ARG A 813 -11.52 -13.78 -3.23
N VAL A 814 -11.36 -13.73 -1.90
CA VAL A 814 -12.47 -13.84 -0.94
C VAL A 814 -13.18 -12.49 -0.88
N LYS A 815 -14.16 -12.25 -1.74
CA LYS A 815 -15.07 -11.14 -1.55
C LYS A 815 -16.03 -11.46 -0.40
N SER A 816 -16.21 -10.52 0.53
CA SER A 816 -17.38 -10.55 1.40
C SER A 816 -18.61 -10.42 0.50
N GLY A 817 -19.56 -11.33 0.59
CA GLY A 817 -20.74 -11.42 -0.28
C GLY A 817 -21.72 -10.25 -0.18
N ALA A 818 -21.23 -9.01 -0.13
CA ALA A 818 -22.02 -7.80 -0.15
C ALA A 818 -21.26 -6.75 -0.97
N GLN A 819 -21.61 -6.60 -2.21
CA GLN A 819 -21.33 -5.41 -3.01
C GLN A 819 -22.46 -4.42 -2.89
#